data_f6e0fb303bd47dd8da3aa01282628044
#
_entry.id   f6e0fb303bd47dd8da3aa01282628044
#
_cell.length_a   1.000
_cell.length_b   1.000
_cell.length_c   1.000
_cell.angle_alpha   90.00
_cell.angle_beta   90.00
_cell.angle_gamma   90.00
#
_symmetry.space_group_name_H-M   'P 1'
#
loop_
_entity.id
_entity.type
_entity.pdbx_description
1 polymer ?
#
loop_
_entity_poly.entity_id
_entity_poly.type
_entity_poly.pdbx_seq_one_letter_code
_entity_poly.pdbx_strand_id
1 'polypeptide(L)'
;MKLIIKCLFLVFFALNFSFSQDNDAVLLEVDGEPIMASEFLRVYNKNLDLVQDESQKDVDGYLKLFTEYQLKLKEAKRLKLDEDKNYQREFSRYKKQLISNYISENKVTDALVNEAYNRSNIDIDASHILVRLDASAKDTINAYNEVLALRNRALEEGFDKVKAEMHNGNTIFVEDLGYFSAFKMVYDFETAAYNTKAGEISMPFRTQFGYHVVKVNDRRESRGTVTVAHIMVNLNTKDSLVDSEGRINDIYKKLMQGESFDALAKQFSEDKSSAREGGRIAPFKSGQLSSSEFEDVAFGLEKDGDVSKPFKSAYGWHIVKRINLKPIEPLENVKDAFESKVKRDSRSKLIQEALIKKLTDRYNVTYNAESKAYFTSILTNDFYSRKWSLPADFKTTETLFSINNKAFTYEEFGKHLANAQRIYSVNTTPFSAIIDKEFNSFFEKSILQYREDNLEVENLEYANILKEYRDGLLLFDLMEKEVWNKASKDSIGIETYYDKNKSDYQWTERIEVVMASSANKSKMKKILKMMKKGESEDAIENELNTSDKQNVIFTKGTYTLDNPILPSNLEAKKGISDIYEHNESYHVIDIVAVLPAGQKTLDEAKGNVINDYQAQIETNWINDLYERFNIEVNQETLKTIKAKIGN
;
A
#
# COMPACT_ATOMS: atom_id res chain seq x y z
N MET A 1 -35.23 4.13 39.84
CA MET A 1 -35.51 4.09 38.38
C MET A 1 -34.27 4.04 37.49
N LYS A 2 -33.11 4.63 37.85
CA LYS A 2 -31.88 4.55 37.03
C LYS A 2 -31.07 3.24 37.17
N LEU A 3 -31.29 2.47 38.24
CA LEU A 3 -30.57 1.22 38.48
C LEU A 3 -31.21 0.02 37.74
N ILE A 4 -32.51 0.04 37.55
CA ILE A 4 -33.27 -1.02 36.87
C ILE A 4 -33.02 -1.00 35.35
N ILE A 5 -32.76 0.19 34.75
CA ILE A 5 -32.46 0.34 33.35
C ILE A 5 -31.06 -0.19 33.00
N LYS A 6 -30.09 -0.09 33.93
CA LYS A 6 -28.75 -0.66 33.70
C LYS A 6 -28.72 -2.19 33.74
N CYS A 7 -29.56 -2.80 34.56
CA CYS A 7 -29.67 -4.27 34.58
C CYS A 7 -30.43 -4.82 33.37
N LEU A 8 -31.41 -4.09 32.83
CA LEU A 8 -32.13 -4.53 31.61
C LEU A 8 -31.21 -4.45 30.36
N PHE A 9 -30.28 -3.51 30.27
CA PHE A 9 -29.33 -3.40 29.16
C PHE A 9 -28.25 -4.49 29.20
N LEU A 10 -27.86 -4.97 30.39
CA LEU A 10 -26.90 -6.07 30.54
C LEU A 10 -27.54 -7.44 30.21
N VAL A 11 -28.84 -7.61 30.50
CA VAL A 11 -29.58 -8.84 30.15
C VAL A 11 -29.88 -8.93 28.65
N PHE A 12 -30.07 -7.78 27.96
CA PHE A 12 -30.27 -7.77 26.50
C PHE A 12 -28.99 -8.05 25.72
N PHE A 13 -27.80 -7.70 26.27
CA PHE A 13 -26.50 -8.01 25.65
C PHE A 13 -26.06 -9.46 25.90
N ALA A 14 -26.51 -10.09 27.00
CA ALA A 14 -26.23 -11.50 27.28
C ALA A 14 -27.11 -12.46 26.46
N LEU A 15 -28.29 -12.02 25.99
CA LEU A 15 -29.17 -12.84 25.16
C LEU A 15 -28.77 -12.90 23.69
N ASN A 16 -27.93 -11.98 23.21
CA ASN A 16 -27.43 -12.02 21.82
C ASN A 16 -26.16 -12.87 21.65
N PHE A 17 -25.53 -13.36 22.72
CA PHE A 17 -24.36 -14.25 22.62
C PHE A 17 -24.69 -15.74 22.76
N SER A 18 -25.97 -16.10 22.93
CA SER A 18 -26.42 -17.50 23.07
C SER A 18 -26.97 -18.11 21.77
N PHE A 19 -26.75 -17.47 20.61
CA PHE A 19 -27.09 -18.03 19.30
C PHE A 19 -25.87 -18.34 18.48
N SER A 20 -24.99 -19.23 18.95
CA SER A 20 -23.92 -19.75 18.15
C SER A 20 -23.51 -21.13 18.63
N GLN A 21 -23.70 -22.11 17.81
CA GLN A 21 -23.00 -23.38 17.73
C GLN A 21 -23.74 -24.69 18.05
N ASP A 22 -24.98 -24.71 18.55
CA ASP A 22 -25.68 -26.00 18.67
C ASP A 22 -26.94 -26.01 17.82
N ASN A 23 -26.84 -26.26 16.52
CA ASN A 23 -27.81 -26.69 15.52
C ASN A 23 -27.71 -25.94 14.19
N ASP A 24 -26.51 -25.86 13.60
CA ASP A 24 -26.42 -25.50 12.20
C ASP A 24 -26.90 -26.71 11.38
N ALA A 25 -28.06 -26.60 10.78
CA ALA A 25 -28.69 -27.71 10.07
C ALA A 25 -28.07 -27.87 8.67
N VAL A 26 -27.93 -29.10 8.23
CA VAL A 26 -27.56 -29.40 6.84
C VAL A 26 -28.70 -28.95 5.92
N LEU A 27 -28.38 -28.10 4.93
CA LEU A 27 -29.31 -27.64 3.90
C LEU A 27 -29.22 -28.50 2.64
N LEU A 28 -28.00 -28.80 2.24
CA LEU A 28 -27.68 -29.45 0.98
C LEU A 28 -26.58 -30.48 1.20
N GLU A 29 -26.65 -31.63 0.55
CA GLU A 29 -25.57 -32.60 0.45
C GLU A 29 -25.19 -32.81 -1.02
N VAL A 30 -23.90 -32.84 -1.32
CA VAL A 30 -23.33 -33.15 -2.62
C VAL A 30 -22.40 -34.35 -2.48
N ASP A 31 -22.79 -35.50 -2.99
CA ASP A 31 -22.07 -36.78 -2.76
C ASP A 31 -21.79 -37.07 -1.28
N GLY A 32 -22.78 -36.81 -0.42
CA GLY A 32 -22.66 -37.04 1.02
C GLY A 32 -21.79 -36.01 1.76
N GLU A 33 -21.27 -34.98 1.10
CA GLU A 33 -20.63 -33.83 1.76
C GLU A 33 -21.69 -32.81 2.20
N PRO A 34 -21.87 -32.56 3.51
CA PRO A 34 -22.90 -31.69 4.00
C PRO A 34 -22.51 -30.21 3.83
N ILE A 35 -23.48 -29.40 3.42
CA ILE A 35 -23.39 -27.95 3.31
C ILE A 35 -24.44 -27.35 4.24
N MET A 36 -23.97 -26.48 5.14
CA MET A 36 -24.78 -25.99 6.25
C MET A 36 -25.65 -24.80 5.84
N ALA A 37 -26.78 -24.65 6.53
CA ALA A 37 -27.72 -23.53 6.33
C ALA A 37 -27.05 -22.16 6.56
N SER A 38 -26.15 -22.06 7.54
CA SER A 38 -25.41 -20.82 7.81
C SER A 38 -24.53 -20.39 6.65
N GLU A 39 -23.91 -21.32 5.95
CA GLU A 39 -23.07 -21.02 4.78
C GLU A 39 -23.93 -20.49 3.62
N PHE A 40 -25.06 -21.14 3.34
CA PHE A 40 -26.00 -20.65 2.35
C PHE A 40 -26.49 -19.23 2.68
N LEU A 41 -26.97 -19.00 3.91
CA LEU A 41 -27.47 -17.70 4.34
C LEU A 41 -26.41 -16.61 4.28
N ARG A 42 -25.17 -16.94 4.63
CA ARG A 42 -24.04 -16.00 4.54
C ARG A 42 -23.81 -15.56 3.10
N VAL A 43 -23.76 -16.51 2.16
CA VAL A 43 -23.50 -16.24 0.74
C VAL A 43 -24.70 -15.55 0.11
N TYR A 44 -25.92 -15.97 0.44
CA TYR A 44 -27.17 -15.35 -0.01
C TYR A 44 -27.22 -13.88 0.37
N ASN A 45 -27.11 -13.55 1.66
CA ASN A 45 -27.19 -12.17 2.14
C ASN A 45 -26.08 -11.26 1.58
N LYS A 46 -24.89 -11.82 1.31
CA LYS A 46 -23.78 -11.06 0.76
C LYS A 46 -23.94 -10.73 -0.72
N ASN A 47 -24.48 -11.66 -1.48
CA ASN A 47 -24.45 -11.58 -2.95
C ASN A 47 -25.80 -11.25 -3.58
N LEU A 48 -26.87 -11.15 -2.81
CA LEU A 48 -28.22 -10.92 -3.32
C LEU A 48 -28.33 -9.72 -4.26
N ASP A 49 -27.65 -8.61 -3.90
CA ASP A 49 -27.64 -7.39 -4.73
C ASP A 49 -26.85 -7.54 -6.05
N LEU A 50 -26.01 -8.57 -6.16
CA LEU A 50 -25.23 -8.85 -7.37
C LEU A 50 -25.98 -9.70 -8.38
N VAL A 51 -27.07 -10.39 -7.95
CA VAL A 51 -27.90 -11.21 -8.83
C VAL A 51 -28.74 -10.29 -9.72
N GLN A 52 -28.54 -10.41 -11.03
CA GLN A 52 -29.22 -9.56 -12.02
C GLN A 52 -30.62 -10.05 -12.38
N ASP A 53 -30.85 -11.37 -12.38
CA ASP A 53 -32.15 -11.96 -12.68
C ASP A 53 -33.04 -12.01 -11.43
N GLU A 54 -34.09 -11.20 -11.41
CA GLU A 54 -35.02 -11.12 -10.29
C GLU A 54 -35.64 -12.49 -9.91
N SER A 55 -35.82 -13.41 -10.87
CA SER A 55 -36.33 -14.75 -10.60
C SER A 55 -35.31 -15.61 -9.81
N GLN A 56 -34.10 -15.21 -9.70
CA GLN A 56 -33.02 -15.90 -8.96
C GLN A 56 -32.71 -15.24 -7.61
N LYS A 57 -33.42 -14.18 -7.26
CA LYS A 57 -33.27 -13.49 -5.96
C LYS A 57 -34.10 -14.14 -4.85
N ASP A 58 -35.16 -14.88 -5.19
CA ASP A 58 -35.86 -15.67 -4.17
C ASP A 58 -34.99 -16.84 -3.68
N VAL A 59 -35.40 -17.45 -2.57
CA VAL A 59 -34.63 -18.52 -1.93
C VAL A 59 -34.45 -19.74 -2.83
N ASP A 60 -35.46 -20.11 -3.63
CA ASP A 60 -35.38 -21.28 -4.51
C ASP A 60 -34.47 -21.02 -5.72
N GLY A 61 -34.64 -19.87 -6.37
CA GLY A 61 -33.81 -19.46 -7.48
C GLY A 61 -32.33 -19.34 -7.06
N TYR A 62 -32.10 -18.73 -5.90
CA TYR A 62 -30.73 -18.60 -5.38
C TYR A 62 -30.13 -19.95 -4.94
N LEU A 63 -30.95 -20.84 -4.36
CA LEU A 63 -30.51 -22.20 -4.00
C LEU A 63 -30.02 -22.98 -5.22
N LYS A 64 -30.65 -22.80 -6.37
CA LYS A 64 -30.20 -23.41 -7.62
C LYS A 64 -28.80 -22.89 -7.98
N LEU A 65 -28.60 -21.58 -7.99
CA LEU A 65 -27.27 -20.97 -8.26
C LEU A 65 -26.21 -21.46 -7.25
N PHE A 66 -26.58 -21.53 -5.99
CA PHE A 66 -25.69 -22.01 -4.94
C PHE A 66 -25.35 -23.49 -5.11
N THR A 67 -26.31 -24.32 -5.54
CA THR A 67 -26.07 -25.74 -5.84
C THR A 67 -25.10 -25.88 -7.02
N GLU A 68 -25.30 -25.14 -8.11
CA GLU A 68 -24.40 -25.13 -9.27
C GLU A 68 -22.98 -24.69 -8.88
N TYR A 69 -22.85 -23.69 -7.99
CA TYR A 69 -21.58 -23.28 -7.41
C TYR A 69 -20.91 -24.44 -6.65
N GLN A 70 -21.63 -25.16 -5.80
CA GLN A 70 -21.10 -26.29 -5.04
C GLN A 70 -20.69 -27.46 -5.95
N LEU A 71 -21.48 -27.75 -7.00
CA LEU A 71 -21.14 -28.75 -8.01
C LEU A 71 -19.83 -28.42 -8.72
N LYS A 72 -19.63 -27.16 -9.11
CA LYS A 72 -18.39 -26.69 -9.72
C LYS A 72 -17.20 -26.85 -8.78
N LEU A 73 -17.34 -26.50 -7.51
CA LEU A 73 -16.28 -26.71 -6.51
C LEU A 73 -15.93 -28.18 -6.31
N LYS A 74 -16.95 -29.04 -6.27
CA LYS A 74 -16.75 -30.49 -6.19
C LYS A 74 -15.99 -31.03 -7.39
N GLU A 75 -16.34 -30.60 -8.59
CA GLU A 75 -15.65 -30.96 -9.83
C GLU A 75 -14.19 -30.46 -9.85
N ALA A 76 -13.95 -29.21 -9.42
CA ALA A 76 -12.59 -28.66 -9.32
C ALA A 76 -11.68 -29.53 -8.43
N LYS A 77 -12.20 -29.96 -7.27
CA LYS A 77 -11.50 -30.86 -6.35
C LYS A 77 -11.31 -32.27 -6.96
N ARG A 78 -12.34 -32.80 -7.63
CA ARG A 78 -12.24 -34.08 -8.35
C ARG A 78 -11.13 -34.05 -9.42
N LEU A 79 -10.97 -32.95 -10.10
CA LEU A 79 -9.91 -32.70 -11.08
C LEU A 79 -8.58 -32.32 -10.46
N LYS A 80 -8.50 -32.23 -9.12
CA LYS A 80 -7.30 -31.89 -8.33
C LYS A 80 -6.70 -30.51 -8.71
N LEU A 81 -7.54 -29.54 -9.04
CA LEU A 81 -7.10 -28.20 -9.37
C LEU A 81 -6.49 -27.49 -8.15
N ASP A 82 -6.93 -27.84 -6.95
CA ASP A 82 -6.36 -27.41 -5.67
C ASP A 82 -4.93 -27.88 -5.42
N GLU A 83 -4.47 -28.98 -6.09
CA GLU A 83 -3.11 -29.48 -6.03
C GLU A 83 -2.19 -28.81 -7.08
N ASP A 84 -2.72 -27.99 -8.01
CA ASP A 84 -1.91 -27.30 -9.01
C ASP A 84 -0.92 -26.31 -8.39
N LYS A 85 0.31 -26.30 -8.91
CA LYS A 85 1.40 -25.47 -8.36
C LYS A 85 1.16 -23.95 -8.50
N ASN A 86 0.48 -23.52 -9.56
CA ASN A 86 0.17 -22.09 -9.76
C ASN A 86 -0.91 -21.66 -8.78
N TYR A 87 -1.97 -22.47 -8.65
CA TYR A 87 -3.03 -22.29 -7.67
C TYR A 87 -2.46 -22.18 -6.25
N GLN A 88 -1.64 -23.17 -5.82
CA GLN A 88 -1.03 -23.18 -4.49
C GLN A 88 -0.14 -21.96 -4.21
N ARG A 89 0.62 -21.52 -5.22
CA ARG A 89 1.47 -20.34 -5.12
C ARG A 89 0.64 -19.06 -4.97
N GLU A 90 -0.42 -18.92 -5.77
CA GLU A 90 -1.28 -17.74 -5.74
C GLU A 90 -2.09 -17.68 -4.46
N PHE A 91 -2.69 -18.77 -4.05
CA PHE A 91 -3.40 -18.88 -2.78
C PHE A 91 -2.50 -18.58 -1.58
N SER A 92 -1.27 -19.12 -1.56
CA SER A 92 -0.31 -18.85 -0.49
C SER A 92 0.10 -17.37 -0.43
N ARG A 93 0.23 -16.71 -1.58
CA ARG A 93 0.53 -15.28 -1.65
C ARG A 93 -0.59 -14.45 -1.05
N TYR A 94 -1.83 -14.73 -1.44
CA TYR A 94 -3.00 -14.04 -0.92
C TYR A 94 -3.19 -14.27 0.58
N LYS A 95 -3.06 -15.55 1.04
CA LYS A 95 -3.13 -15.90 2.45
C LYS A 95 -2.15 -15.07 3.28
N LYS A 96 -0.88 -14.94 2.83
CA LYS A 96 0.13 -14.12 3.51
C LYS A 96 -0.24 -12.64 3.57
N GLN A 97 -0.81 -12.11 2.50
CA GLN A 97 -1.26 -10.72 2.47
C GLN A 97 -2.45 -10.49 3.42
N LEU A 98 -3.43 -11.40 3.43
CA LEU A 98 -4.59 -11.31 4.28
C LEU A 98 -4.23 -11.42 5.77
N ILE A 99 -3.35 -12.34 6.13
CA ILE A 99 -2.85 -12.55 7.50
C ILE A 99 -2.36 -11.23 8.11
N SER A 100 -1.63 -10.42 7.36
CA SER A 100 -1.05 -9.18 7.86
C SER A 100 -2.09 -8.20 8.44
N ASN A 101 -3.33 -8.26 7.97
CA ASN A 101 -4.43 -7.42 8.45
C ASN A 101 -5.03 -7.92 9.79
N TYR A 102 -4.89 -9.22 10.07
CA TYR A 102 -5.44 -9.87 11.26
C TYR A 102 -4.41 -10.13 12.36
N ILE A 103 -3.11 -10.08 12.01
CA ILE A 103 -2.01 -10.19 12.96
C ILE A 103 -1.33 -8.84 13.08
N SER A 104 -1.96 -7.93 13.81
CA SER A 104 -1.46 -6.58 14.03
C SER A 104 -1.84 -6.07 15.43
N GLU A 105 -1.09 -5.11 15.93
CA GLU A 105 -1.41 -4.39 17.16
C GLU A 105 -1.78 -2.93 16.83
N ASN A 106 -3.05 -2.74 16.46
CA ASN A 106 -3.54 -1.46 15.95
C ASN A 106 -3.55 -0.37 17.03
N LYS A 107 -3.84 -0.71 18.30
CA LYS A 107 -3.88 0.28 19.40
C LYS A 107 -2.52 0.94 19.61
N VAL A 108 -1.45 0.13 19.66
CA VAL A 108 -0.08 0.65 19.80
C VAL A 108 0.33 1.38 18.54
N THR A 109 -0.02 0.87 17.36
CA THR A 109 0.26 1.53 16.09
C THR A 109 -0.41 2.91 16.02
N ASP A 110 -1.69 3.02 16.33
CA ASP A 110 -2.42 4.30 16.35
C ASP A 110 -1.82 5.28 17.37
N ALA A 111 -1.43 4.80 18.55
CA ALA A 111 -0.78 5.63 19.56
C ALA A 111 0.56 6.20 19.06
N LEU A 112 1.40 5.38 18.43
CA LEU A 112 2.67 5.80 17.86
C LEU A 112 2.51 6.71 16.63
N VAL A 113 1.46 6.51 15.83
CA VAL A 113 1.10 7.40 14.71
C VAL A 113 0.71 8.77 15.23
N ASN A 114 -0.18 8.85 16.24
CA ASN A 114 -0.58 10.12 16.87
C ASN A 114 0.62 10.83 17.51
N GLU A 115 1.46 10.09 18.23
CA GLU A 115 2.69 10.63 18.83
C GLU A 115 3.63 11.21 17.76
N ALA A 116 3.92 10.44 16.71
CA ALA A 116 4.79 10.88 15.63
C ALA A 116 4.22 12.10 14.89
N TYR A 117 2.90 12.15 14.66
CA TYR A 117 2.25 13.30 14.08
C TYR A 117 2.39 14.53 14.97
N ASN A 118 2.09 14.42 16.27
CA ASN A 118 2.23 15.52 17.22
C ASN A 118 3.67 16.02 17.31
N ARG A 119 4.66 15.10 17.30
CA ARG A 119 6.08 15.46 17.26
C ARG A 119 6.47 16.10 15.94
N SER A 120 5.85 15.75 14.81
CA SER A 120 6.13 16.37 13.52
C SER A 120 5.64 17.82 13.39
N ASN A 121 4.79 18.24 14.32
CA ASN A 121 4.29 19.62 14.40
C ASN A 121 5.23 20.54 15.19
N ILE A 122 6.31 19.98 15.77
CA ILE A 122 7.26 20.72 16.59
C ILE A 122 8.68 20.40 16.13
N ASP A 123 9.44 21.41 15.74
CA ASP A 123 10.86 21.32 15.48
C ASP A 123 11.63 21.56 16.80
N ILE A 124 12.62 20.71 17.09
CA ILE A 124 13.49 20.81 18.27
C ILE A 124 14.90 21.12 17.79
N ASP A 125 15.50 22.18 18.30
CA ASP A 125 16.94 22.44 18.21
C ASP A 125 17.65 21.82 19.41
N ALA A 126 18.62 20.95 19.14
CA ALA A 126 19.32 20.24 20.20
C ALA A 126 20.82 20.04 19.92
N SER A 127 21.54 19.89 21.03
CA SER A 127 22.92 19.40 21.05
C SER A 127 22.97 18.12 21.89
N HIS A 128 23.94 17.25 21.65
CA HIS A 128 24.06 16.02 22.43
C HIS A 128 25.50 15.69 22.84
N ILE A 129 25.59 14.87 23.89
CA ILE A 129 26.84 14.17 24.25
C ILE A 129 26.57 12.68 24.10
N LEU A 130 27.39 11.97 23.36
CA LEU A 130 27.37 10.52 23.21
C LEU A 130 28.67 9.92 23.71
N VAL A 131 28.55 8.97 24.64
CA VAL A 131 29.62 8.00 24.95
C VAL A 131 29.29 6.73 24.17
N ARG A 132 30.10 6.47 23.14
CA ARG A 132 29.84 5.38 22.18
C ARG A 132 30.04 4.01 22.80
N LEU A 133 29.13 3.10 22.51
CA LEU A 133 29.21 1.70 22.92
C LEU A 133 28.70 0.81 21.80
N ASP A 134 29.25 -0.40 21.76
CA ASP A 134 28.64 -1.44 20.93
C ASP A 134 27.22 -1.74 21.43
N ALA A 135 26.29 -1.99 20.46
CA ALA A 135 24.90 -2.29 20.78
C ALA A 135 24.73 -3.55 21.65
N SER A 136 25.70 -4.49 21.56
CA SER A 136 25.73 -5.75 22.30
C SER A 136 26.45 -5.70 23.64
N ALA A 137 27.04 -4.52 24.03
CA ALA A 137 27.76 -4.37 25.28
C ALA A 137 26.86 -4.62 26.50
N LYS A 138 27.26 -5.57 27.37
CA LYS A 138 26.52 -5.96 28.59
C LYS A 138 26.91 -5.12 29.79
N ASP A 139 28.22 -4.90 29.99
CA ASP A 139 28.70 -4.01 31.05
C ASP A 139 28.77 -2.61 30.50
N THR A 140 27.82 -1.80 30.88
CA THR A 140 27.64 -0.45 30.38
C THR A 140 27.72 0.62 31.46
N ILE A 141 27.97 0.20 32.72
CA ILE A 141 27.93 1.11 33.88
C ILE A 141 29.00 2.21 33.79
N ASN A 142 30.20 1.88 33.28
CA ASN A 142 31.26 2.86 33.11
C ASN A 142 30.87 3.95 32.11
N ALA A 143 30.30 3.59 30.97
CA ALA A 143 29.84 4.55 29.96
C ALA A 143 28.64 5.37 30.45
N TYR A 144 27.75 4.77 31.22
CA TYR A 144 26.67 5.52 31.89
C TYR A 144 27.23 6.57 32.86
N ASN A 145 28.18 6.18 33.72
CA ASN A 145 28.79 7.08 34.67
C ASN A 145 29.61 8.18 33.97
N GLU A 146 30.29 7.86 32.87
CA GLU A 146 31.04 8.81 32.07
C GLU A 146 30.14 9.87 31.43
N VAL A 147 29.04 9.46 30.77
CA VAL A 147 28.10 10.43 30.17
C VAL A 147 27.39 11.26 31.24
N LEU A 148 27.11 10.67 32.44
CA LEU A 148 26.55 11.39 33.57
C LEU A 148 27.53 12.45 34.11
N ALA A 149 28.81 12.13 34.22
CA ALA A 149 29.84 13.08 34.61
C ALA A 149 29.95 14.22 33.59
N LEU A 150 29.94 13.91 32.29
CA LEU A 150 29.97 14.93 31.22
C LEU A 150 28.71 15.81 31.26
N ARG A 151 27.54 15.23 31.55
CA ARG A 151 26.31 16.01 31.78
C ARG A 151 26.45 17.01 32.92
N ASN A 152 26.99 16.58 34.06
CA ASN A 152 27.15 17.44 35.21
C ASN A 152 28.13 18.57 34.89
N ARG A 153 29.25 18.27 34.22
CA ARG A 153 30.16 19.28 33.72
C ARG A 153 29.47 20.26 32.76
N ALA A 154 28.63 19.78 31.85
CA ALA A 154 27.90 20.64 30.92
C ALA A 154 26.93 21.59 31.63
N LEU A 155 26.34 21.17 32.78
CA LEU A 155 25.52 22.02 33.62
C LEU A 155 26.33 23.10 34.40
N GLU A 156 27.53 22.76 34.83
CA GLU A 156 28.34 23.65 35.66
C GLU A 156 29.24 24.57 34.82
N GLU A 157 29.86 24.03 33.75
CA GLU A 157 30.90 24.70 32.98
C GLU A 157 30.41 25.21 31.60
N GLY A 158 29.23 24.77 31.18
CA GLY A 158 28.65 25.02 29.87
C GLY A 158 28.95 23.94 28.83
N PHE A 159 28.01 23.75 27.88
CA PHE A 159 28.09 22.71 26.86
C PHE A 159 29.26 22.91 25.91
N ASP A 160 29.55 24.16 25.51
CA ASP A 160 30.61 24.49 24.54
C ASP A 160 32.03 24.17 25.10
N LYS A 161 32.23 24.34 26.40
CA LYS A 161 33.48 23.98 27.05
C LYS A 161 33.68 22.47 27.03
N VAL A 162 32.65 21.70 27.37
CA VAL A 162 32.70 20.24 27.29
C VAL A 162 32.96 19.78 25.87
N LYS A 163 32.32 20.42 24.88
CA LYS A 163 32.55 20.14 23.46
C LYS A 163 34.02 20.36 23.06
N ALA A 164 34.60 21.50 23.44
CA ALA A 164 35.98 21.84 23.09
C ALA A 164 37.01 20.89 23.71
N GLU A 165 36.73 20.36 24.92
CA GLU A 165 37.67 19.53 25.67
C GLU A 165 37.49 18.03 25.44
N MET A 166 36.25 17.56 25.25
CA MET A 166 35.93 16.13 25.29
C MET A 166 35.55 15.50 23.97
N HIS A 167 35.11 16.30 22.98
CA HIS A 167 34.80 15.76 21.67
C HIS A 167 36.05 15.19 20.99
N ASN A 168 36.07 13.87 20.75
CA ASN A 168 37.20 13.21 20.13
C ASN A 168 36.86 12.50 18.81
N GLY A 169 35.60 12.51 18.40
CA GLY A 169 35.13 11.92 17.14
C GLY A 169 35.27 10.39 17.05
N ASN A 170 35.56 9.71 18.16
CA ASN A 170 35.74 8.25 18.19
C ASN A 170 34.92 7.58 19.29
N THR A 171 35.12 7.92 20.55
CA THR A 171 34.42 7.36 21.71
C THR A 171 33.45 8.34 22.34
N ILE A 172 33.79 9.64 22.30
CA ILE A 172 32.96 10.71 22.83
C ILE A 172 32.66 11.70 21.71
N PHE A 173 31.36 11.92 21.49
CA PHE A 173 30.83 12.88 20.53
C PHE A 173 30.08 13.96 21.29
N VAL A 174 30.39 15.21 21.04
CA VAL A 174 29.68 16.38 21.56
C VAL A 174 29.34 17.26 20.37
N GLU A 175 28.09 17.25 19.93
CA GLU A 175 27.69 17.79 18.63
C GLU A 175 26.42 18.61 18.74
N ASP A 176 26.35 19.65 17.90
CA ASP A 176 25.11 20.38 17.66
C ASP A 176 24.38 19.73 16.48
N LEU A 177 23.10 19.42 16.70
CA LEU A 177 22.29 18.70 15.73
C LEU A 177 21.41 19.62 14.90
N GLY A 178 21.25 20.88 15.37
CA GLY A 178 20.32 21.84 14.79
C GLY A 178 18.87 21.41 14.99
N TYR A 179 17.96 22.01 14.22
CA TYR A 179 16.54 21.68 14.26
C TYR A 179 16.22 20.35 13.59
N PHE A 180 15.39 19.56 14.23
CA PHE A 180 14.85 18.31 13.67
C PHE A 180 13.41 18.08 14.18
N SER A 181 12.67 17.23 13.49
CA SER A 181 11.35 16.77 13.91
C SER A 181 11.28 15.22 13.91
N ALA A 182 10.10 14.65 14.10
CA ALA A 182 9.87 13.22 14.12
C ALA A 182 10.51 12.48 12.93
N PHE A 183 11.00 11.26 13.17
CA PHE A 183 11.64 10.36 12.20
C PHE A 183 13.06 10.77 11.72
N LYS A 184 13.62 11.82 12.25
CA LYS A 184 15.01 12.22 11.91
C LYS A 184 16.04 11.48 12.77
N MET A 185 15.73 11.27 14.04
CA MET A 185 16.56 10.56 15.00
C MET A 185 15.98 9.17 15.30
N VAL A 186 16.79 8.27 15.86
CA VAL A 186 16.27 6.99 16.40
C VAL A 186 15.27 7.28 17.52
N TYR A 187 14.26 6.45 17.66
CA TYR A 187 13.10 6.72 18.52
C TYR A 187 13.44 7.01 19.99
N ASP A 188 14.43 6.29 20.56
CA ASP A 188 14.86 6.52 21.93
C ASP A 188 15.44 7.92 22.11
N PHE A 189 16.24 8.40 21.13
CA PHE A 189 16.80 9.75 21.13
C PHE A 189 15.71 10.80 20.93
N GLU A 190 14.85 10.59 19.94
CA GLU A 190 13.69 11.45 19.68
C GLU A 190 12.83 11.60 20.93
N THR A 191 12.53 10.48 21.62
CA THR A 191 11.73 10.48 22.83
C THR A 191 12.38 11.27 23.97
N ALA A 192 13.69 11.12 24.18
CA ALA A 192 14.43 11.90 25.17
C ALA A 192 14.38 13.40 24.84
N ALA A 193 14.59 13.77 23.56
CA ALA A 193 14.57 15.17 23.13
C ALA A 193 13.16 15.80 23.32
N TYR A 194 12.10 15.09 22.92
CA TYR A 194 10.74 15.62 23.10
C TYR A 194 10.27 15.69 24.56
N ASN A 195 10.83 14.88 25.45
CA ASN A 195 10.52 14.89 26.87
C ASN A 195 11.40 15.89 27.69
N THR A 196 12.47 16.43 27.10
CA THR A 196 13.35 17.42 27.76
C THR A 196 12.87 18.82 27.41
N LYS A 197 12.74 19.73 28.39
CA LYS A 197 12.33 21.12 28.12
C LYS A 197 13.43 21.94 27.48
N ALA A 198 13.03 23.00 26.77
CA ALA A 198 14.00 23.96 26.25
C ALA A 198 14.85 24.55 27.39
N GLY A 199 16.16 24.62 27.20
CA GLY A 199 17.17 25.05 28.15
C GLY A 199 17.69 23.93 29.08
N GLU A 200 17.04 22.74 29.13
CA GLU A 200 17.44 21.64 30.00
C GLU A 200 18.32 20.61 29.29
N ILE A 201 19.06 19.82 30.10
CA ILE A 201 19.84 18.65 29.65
C ILE A 201 19.20 17.41 30.24
N SER A 202 18.83 16.42 29.39
CA SER A 202 18.21 15.18 29.81
C SER A 202 19.07 14.37 30.79
N MET A 203 18.47 13.43 31.51
CA MET A 203 19.23 12.33 32.14
C MET A 203 19.84 11.42 31.05
N PRO A 204 20.90 10.64 31.37
CA PRO A 204 21.45 9.65 30.47
C PRO A 204 20.42 8.64 30.00
N PHE A 205 20.38 8.38 28.70
CA PHE A 205 19.55 7.34 28.07
C PHE A 205 20.33 6.51 27.06
N ARG A 206 19.89 5.29 26.82
CA ARG A 206 20.55 4.33 25.94
C ARG A 206 19.96 4.34 24.54
N THR A 207 20.81 4.30 23.51
CA THR A 207 20.45 3.93 22.14
C THR A 207 21.37 2.81 21.64
N GLN A 208 21.14 2.32 20.44
CA GLN A 208 22.05 1.35 19.79
C GLN A 208 23.49 1.87 19.63
N PHE A 209 23.73 3.19 19.70
CA PHE A 209 25.05 3.81 19.51
C PHE A 209 25.84 4.01 20.79
N GLY A 210 25.18 4.03 21.94
CA GLY A 210 25.80 4.31 23.22
C GLY A 210 24.85 4.96 24.22
N TYR A 211 25.43 5.59 25.24
CA TYR A 211 24.69 6.44 26.16
C TYR A 211 24.77 7.90 25.70
N HIS A 212 23.62 8.54 25.75
CA HIS A 212 23.46 9.93 25.36
C HIS A 212 22.93 10.78 26.53
N VAL A 213 23.23 12.07 26.47
CA VAL A 213 22.39 13.13 27.04
C VAL A 213 22.08 14.12 25.93
N VAL A 214 20.89 14.67 25.92
CA VAL A 214 20.44 15.68 24.96
C VAL A 214 20.16 17.00 25.67
N LYS A 215 20.72 18.09 25.17
CA LYS A 215 20.38 19.45 25.55
C LYS A 215 19.43 20.00 24.51
N VAL A 216 18.24 20.38 24.93
CA VAL A 216 17.27 21.05 24.05
C VAL A 216 17.56 22.56 24.12
N ASN A 217 17.98 23.14 22.99
CA ASN A 217 18.32 24.56 22.91
C ASN A 217 17.05 25.40 22.70
N ASP A 218 16.19 24.98 21.77
CA ASP A 218 14.95 25.65 21.42
C ASP A 218 13.86 24.68 20.93
N ARG A 219 12.62 25.18 20.97
CA ARG A 219 11.44 24.49 20.41
C ARG A 219 10.58 25.49 19.68
N ARG A 220 10.15 25.12 18.48
CA ARG A 220 9.23 25.95 17.68
C ARG A 220 8.19 25.10 16.97
N GLU A 221 7.10 25.73 16.55
CA GLU A 221 6.18 25.09 15.63
C GLU A 221 6.87 24.77 14.30
N SER A 222 6.57 23.63 13.74
CA SER A 222 7.15 23.21 12.47
C SER A 222 6.70 24.13 11.34
N ARG A 223 7.66 24.55 10.54
CA ARG A 223 7.47 25.46 9.40
C ARG A 223 6.85 24.78 8.18
N GLY A 224 6.51 23.47 8.27
CA GLY A 224 5.96 22.71 7.15
C GLY A 224 7.02 22.23 6.16
N THR A 225 6.66 22.17 4.88
CA THR A 225 7.54 21.72 3.79
C THR A 225 7.68 22.80 2.75
N VAL A 226 8.89 23.28 2.52
CA VAL A 226 9.18 24.32 1.52
C VAL A 226 9.81 23.72 0.26
N THR A 227 9.41 24.23 -0.89
CA THR A 227 10.06 23.99 -2.19
C THR A 227 10.65 25.30 -2.69
N VAL A 228 11.93 25.28 -3.02
CA VAL A 228 12.62 26.46 -3.51
C VAL A 228 13.42 26.16 -4.78
N ALA A 229 13.78 27.21 -5.49
CA ALA A 229 14.91 27.22 -6.43
C ALA A 229 16.02 28.08 -5.84
N HIS A 230 17.29 27.75 -6.13
CA HIS A 230 18.41 28.55 -5.71
C HIS A 230 19.46 28.76 -6.81
N ILE A 231 20.20 29.83 -6.67
CA ILE A 231 21.41 30.11 -7.43
C ILE A 231 22.55 30.13 -6.43
N MET A 232 23.60 29.36 -6.68
CA MET A 232 24.76 29.27 -5.81
C MET A 232 26.04 29.68 -6.54
N VAL A 233 26.89 30.45 -5.87
CA VAL A 233 28.27 30.70 -6.25
C VAL A 233 29.19 30.19 -5.14
N ASN A 234 30.05 29.25 -5.48
CA ASN A 234 30.93 28.58 -4.51
C ASN A 234 31.90 29.56 -3.82
N LEU A 235 32.24 29.25 -2.58
CA LEU A 235 33.37 29.92 -1.92
C LEU A 235 34.68 29.42 -2.56
N ASN A 236 35.41 30.32 -3.24
CA ASN A 236 36.72 29.97 -3.76
C ASN A 236 37.78 30.22 -2.70
N THR A 237 38.15 29.14 -1.96
CA THR A 237 39.13 29.19 -0.90
C THR A 237 40.57 29.11 -1.45
N LYS A 238 40.76 28.81 -2.74
CA LYS A 238 42.09 28.61 -3.35
C LYS A 238 42.59 29.81 -4.15
N ASP A 239 41.69 30.67 -4.61
CA ASP A 239 42.02 31.87 -5.39
C ASP A 239 41.33 33.09 -4.78
N SER A 240 42.12 33.90 -4.06
CA SER A 240 41.65 35.14 -3.41
C SER A 240 41.23 36.25 -4.40
N LEU A 241 41.47 36.06 -5.71
CA LEU A 241 41.12 37.02 -6.75
C LEU A 241 39.68 36.81 -7.25
N VAL A 242 38.99 35.72 -6.87
CA VAL A 242 37.63 35.48 -7.28
C VAL A 242 36.66 36.05 -6.25
N ASP A 243 36.00 37.14 -6.65
CA ASP A 243 34.98 37.81 -5.86
C ASP A 243 33.63 37.08 -5.98
N SER A 244 33.43 36.03 -5.16
CA SER A 244 32.15 35.27 -5.14
C SER A 244 30.97 36.12 -4.67
N GLU A 245 31.22 37.08 -3.76
CA GLU A 245 30.18 38.00 -3.29
C GLU A 245 29.78 38.98 -4.37
N GLY A 246 30.77 39.57 -5.08
CA GLY A 246 30.46 40.45 -6.23
C GLY A 246 29.66 39.74 -7.31
N ARG A 247 30.07 38.50 -7.65
CA ARG A 247 29.36 37.68 -8.67
C ARG A 247 27.89 37.42 -8.28
N ILE A 248 27.59 37.00 -7.06
CA ILE A 248 26.22 36.72 -6.64
C ILE A 248 25.40 38.02 -6.60
N ASN A 249 25.98 39.14 -6.20
CA ASN A 249 25.34 40.44 -6.22
C ASN A 249 25.04 40.93 -7.63
N ASP A 250 25.87 40.64 -8.60
CA ASP A 250 25.63 40.99 -10.01
C ASP A 250 24.48 40.13 -10.59
N ILE A 251 24.40 38.85 -10.23
CA ILE A 251 23.26 38.00 -10.58
C ILE A 251 21.97 38.53 -9.94
N TYR A 252 22.03 38.97 -8.67
CA TYR A 252 20.91 39.56 -7.98
C TYR A 252 20.39 40.84 -8.66
N LYS A 253 21.34 41.74 -9.11
CA LYS A 253 20.97 42.93 -9.90
C LYS A 253 20.22 42.60 -11.18
N LYS A 254 20.65 41.54 -11.89
CA LYS A 254 19.97 41.05 -13.10
C LYS A 254 18.56 40.55 -12.79
N LEU A 255 18.34 39.81 -11.69
CA LEU A 255 17.04 39.42 -11.20
C LEU A 255 16.14 40.63 -10.93
N MET A 256 16.69 41.70 -10.29
CA MET A 256 15.95 42.94 -10.02
C MET A 256 15.64 43.75 -11.28
N GLN A 257 16.37 43.50 -12.38
CA GLN A 257 16.06 44.06 -13.71
C GLN A 257 14.98 43.26 -14.46
N GLY A 258 14.50 42.13 -13.89
CA GLY A 258 13.43 41.33 -14.45
C GLY A 258 13.90 40.10 -15.26
N GLU A 259 15.19 39.78 -15.24
CA GLU A 259 15.68 38.52 -15.86
C GLU A 259 15.10 37.30 -15.15
N SER A 260 14.83 36.25 -15.90
CA SER A 260 14.25 35.01 -15.37
C SER A 260 15.18 34.30 -14.39
N PHE A 261 14.65 33.96 -13.19
CA PHE A 261 15.41 33.18 -12.19
C PHE A 261 15.90 31.84 -12.76
N ASP A 262 15.05 31.14 -13.50
CA ASP A 262 15.36 29.86 -14.16
C ASP A 262 16.53 30.00 -15.16
N ALA A 263 16.50 31.05 -15.99
CA ALA A 263 17.56 31.30 -16.95
C ALA A 263 18.89 31.64 -16.27
N LEU A 264 18.86 32.51 -15.24
CA LEU A 264 20.04 32.87 -14.49
C LEU A 264 20.61 31.68 -13.68
N ALA A 265 19.74 30.82 -13.12
CA ALA A 265 20.17 29.60 -12.46
C ALA A 265 20.89 28.65 -13.43
N LYS A 266 20.34 28.42 -14.62
CA LYS A 266 20.96 27.58 -15.67
C LYS A 266 22.31 28.13 -16.14
N GLN A 267 22.42 29.45 -16.21
CA GLN A 267 23.62 30.10 -16.75
C GLN A 267 24.73 30.27 -15.72
N PHE A 268 24.38 30.61 -14.47
CA PHE A 268 25.36 31.11 -13.49
C PHE A 268 25.45 30.25 -12.23
N SER A 269 24.48 29.38 -11.92
CA SER A 269 24.55 28.57 -10.71
C SER A 269 25.68 27.53 -10.81
N GLU A 270 26.50 27.48 -9.78
CA GLU A 270 27.58 26.49 -9.63
C GLU A 270 27.11 25.22 -8.90
N ASP A 271 25.90 25.17 -8.38
CA ASP A 271 25.24 23.91 -7.98
C ASP A 271 24.75 23.15 -9.22
N LYS A 272 25.63 22.28 -9.73
CA LYS A 272 25.33 21.50 -10.94
C LYS A 272 24.16 20.52 -10.79
N SER A 273 23.78 20.20 -9.56
CA SER A 273 22.70 19.26 -9.28
C SER A 273 21.32 19.87 -9.59
N SER A 274 21.15 21.17 -9.34
CA SER A 274 19.89 21.89 -9.53
C SER A 274 19.92 22.89 -10.68
N ALA A 275 21.08 23.38 -11.10
CA ALA A 275 21.21 24.43 -12.12
C ALA A 275 20.43 24.13 -13.41
N ARG A 276 20.51 22.88 -13.93
CA ARG A 276 19.82 22.44 -15.16
C ARG A 276 18.30 22.52 -15.05
N GLU A 277 17.77 22.35 -13.84
CA GLU A 277 16.35 22.42 -13.49
C GLU A 277 15.96 23.84 -12.98
N GLY A 278 16.67 24.89 -13.44
CA GLY A 278 16.42 26.25 -13.04
C GLY A 278 16.71 26.53 -11.56
N GLY A 279 17.59 25.77 -10.95
CA GLY A 279 17.92 25.88 -9.53
C GLY A 279 16.97 25.15 -8.59
N ARG A 280 15.94 24.45 -9.08
CA ARG A 280 14.93 23.79 -8.26
C ARG A 280 15.54 22.62 -7.49
N ILE A 281 15.27 22.58 -6.17
CA ILE A 281 15.65 21.46 -5.30
C ILE A 281 14.41 20.73 -4.78
N ALA A 282 14.62 19.48 -4.32
CA ALA A 282 13.56 18.69 -3.73
C ALA A 282 12.91 19.40 -2.54
N PRO A 283 11.60 19.25 -2.31
CA PRO A 283 10.94 19.80 -1.13
C PRO A 283 11.62 19.31 0.16
N PHE A 284 11.79 20.19 1.14
CA PHE A 284 12.43 19.86 2.41
C PHE A 284 11.72 20.49 3.61
N LYS A 285 11.94 19.88 4.78
CA LYS A 285 11.53 20.36 6.10
C LYS A 285 12.74 20.85 6.88
N SER A 286 12.51 21.52 8.01
CA SER A 286 13.58 21.92 8.92
C SER A 286 14.47 20.74 9.29
N GLY A 287 15.80 20.97 9.29
CA GLY A 287 16.84 19.99 9.63
C GLY A 287 17.09 18.93 8.55
N GLN A 288 16.56 19.08 7.34
CA GLN A 288 16.83 18.15 6.23
C GLN A 288 18.04 18.56 5.40
N LEU A 289 18.35 19.85 5.36
CA LEU A 289 19.55 20.35 4.70
C LEU A 289 20.71 20.54 5.69
N SER A 290 21.92 20.49 5.18
CA SER A 290 23.15 20.66 5.99
C SER A 290 23.48 22.12 6.31
N SER A 291 22.67 23.08 5.83
CA SER A 291 22.83 24.51 6.11
C SER A 291 21.59 25.10 6.74
N SER A 292 21.67 25.42 8.02
CA SER A 292 20.62 26.10 8.78
C SER A 292 20.33 27.49 8.21
N GLU A 293 21.38 28.22 7.79
CA GLU A 293 21.24 29.55 7.19
C GLU A 293 20.42 29.51 5.90
N PHE A 294 20.63 28.48 5.08
CA PHE A 294 19.84 28.30 3.86
C PHE A 294 18.39 27.99 4.17
N GLU A 295 18.15 27.10 5.12
CA GLU A 295 16.78 26.78 5.54
C GLU A 295 16.05 27.98 6.12
N ASP A 296 16.71 28.77 6.96
CA ASP A 296 16.10 29.95 7.60
C ASP A 296 15.73 31.03 6.58
N VAL A 297 16.57 31.25 5.58
CA VAL A 297 16.23 32.16 4.47
C VAL A 297 15.06 31.59 3.64
N ALA A 298 15.09 30.31 3.30
CA ALA A 298 14.05 29.68 2.48
C ALA A 298 12.67 29.74 3.14
N PHE A 299 12.60 29.43 4.44
CA PHE A 299 11.34 29.52 5.21
C PHE A 299 10.95 30.96 5.60
N GLY A 300 11.90 31.89 5.62
CA GLY A 300 11.67 33.28 5.93
C GLY A 300 11.05 34.11 4.79
N LEU A 301 10.99 33.57 3.57
CA LEU A 301 10.32 34.25 2.46
C LEU A 301 8.80 34.22 2.68
N GLU A 302 8.12 35.37 2.51
CA GLU A 302 6.73 35.55 2.91
C GLU A 302 5.73 34.91 1.94
N LYS A 303 6.02 34.98 0.62
CA LYS A 303 5.10 34.54 -0.45
C LYS A 303 5.80 33.63 -1.45
N ASP A 304 5.02 32.81 -2.11
CA ASP A 304 5.49 32.05 -3.26
C ASP A 304 5.84 33.01 -4.40
N GLY A 305 7.03 32.83 -4.95
CA GLY A 305 7.64 33.73 -5.92
C GLY A 305 8.66 34.72 -5.34
N ASP A 306 8.66 34.97 -4.02
CA ASP A 306 9.64 35.84 -3.38
C ASP A 306 11.07 35.34 -3.56
N VAL A 307 11.98 36.30 -3.71
CA VAL A 307 13.42 36.06 -3.91
C VAL A 307 14.19 36.68 -2.76
N SER A 308 15.10 35.92 -2.15
CA SER A 308 15.96 36.42 -1.08
C SER A 308 16.99 37.43 -1.59
N LYS A 309 17.50 38.27 -0.69
CA LYS A 309 18.77 38.92 -0.92
C LYS A 309 19.89 37.88 -0.96
N PRO A 310 21.07 38.20 -1.58
CA PRO A 310 22.24 37.34 -1.47
C PRO A 310 22.62 37.11 -0.01
N PHE A 311 22.92 35.86 0.35
CA PHE A 311 23.39 35.47 1.67
C PHE A 311 24.47 34.37 1.57
N LYS A 312 25.26 34.23 2.62
CA LYS A 312 26.39 33.31 2.68
C LYS A 312 26.06 32.10 3.54
N SER A 313 26.46 30.90 3.08
CA SER A 313 26.50 29.68 3.88
C SER A 313 27.93 29.10 3.89
N ALA A 314 28.10 27.94 4.54
CA ALA A 314 29.34 27.19 4.48
C ALA A 314 29.72 26.70 3.06
N TYR A 315 28.75 26.59 2.17
CA TYR A 315 28.89 26.08 0.80
C TYR A 315 29.16 27.18 -0.23
N GLY A 316 28.70 28.38 0.00
CA GLY A 316 28.80 29.46 -0.96
C GLY A 316 27.87 30.63 -0.67
N TRP A 317 27.79 31.51 -1.66
CA TRP A 317 26.80 32.59 -1.71
C TRP A 317 25.56 32.10 -2.45
N HIS A 318 24.37 32.43 -1.93
CA HIS A 318 23.08 31.95 -2.44
C HIS A 318 22.11 33.08 -2.69
N ILE A 319 21.22 32.86 -3.65
CA ILE A 319 19.94 33.53 -3.81
C ILE A 319 18.89 32.43 -3.86
N VAL A 320 17.82 32.55 -3.07
CA VAL A 320 16.74 31.56 -2.98
C VAL A 320 15.44 32.18 -3.46
N LYS A 321 14.67 31.45 -4.26
CA LYS A 321 13.31 31.78 -4.65
C LYS A 321 12.36 30.74 -4.09
N ARG A 322 11.36 31.16 -3.30
CA ARG A 322 10.31 30.25 -2.85
C ARG A 322 9.36 29.90 -3.98
N ILE A 323 9.15 28.60 -4.19
CA ILE A 323 8.21 28.07 -5.18
C ILE A 323 6.88 27.75 -4.52
N ASN A 324 6.93 27.07 -3.37
CA ASN A 324 5.73 26.67 -2.62
C ASN A 324 6.09 26.40 -1.15
N LEU A 325 5.19 26.77 -0.26
CA LEU A 325 5.22 26.40 1.16
C LEU A 325 3.94 25.63 1.50
N LYS A 326 4.09 24.35 1.85
CA LYS A 326 2.96 23.52 2.29
C LYS A 326 2.95 23.45 3.81
N PRO A 327 1.87 23.87 4.47
CA PRO A 327 1.70 23.64 5.91
C PRO A 327 1.60 22.15 6.21
N ILE A 328 1.64 21.79 7.50
CA ILE A 328 1.37 20.43 7.93
C ILE A 328 -0.12 20.13 7.70
N GLU A 329 -0.38 19.05 6.97
CA GLU A 329 -1.75 18.61 6.70
C GLU A 329 -2.37 17.97 7.96
N PRO A 330 -3.70 18.03 8.14
CA PRO A 330 -4.40 17.33 9.21
C PRO A 330 -4.10 15.83 9.20
N LEU A 331 -4.07 15.20 10.39
CA LEU A 331 -3.72 13.78 10.54
C LEU A 331 -4.56 12.85 9.67
N GLU A 332 -5.86 13.14 9.54
CA GLU A 332 -6.78 12.34 8.72
C GLU A 332 -6.35 12.22 7.25
N ASN A 333 -5.67 13.22 6.70
CA ASN A 333 -5.19 13.21 5.31
C ASN A 333 -3.84 12.49 5.14
N VAL A 334 -3.07 12.35 6.23
CA VAL A 334 -1.71 11.82 6.18
C VAL A 334 -1.51 10.57 7.05
N LYS A 335 -2.57 10.05 7.66
CA LYS A 335 -2.53 8.92 8.61
C LYS A 335 -1.81 7.72 8.01
N ASP A 336 -2.16 7.29 6.80
CA ASP A 336 -1.56 6.13 6.14
C ASP A 336 -0.06 6.31 5.86
N ALA A 337 0.34 7.54 5.52
CA ALA A 337 1.75 7.87 5.31
C ALA A 337 2.54 7.82 6.63
N PHE A 338 1.95 8.31 7.73
CA PHE A 338 2.55 8.21 9.07
C PHE A 338 2.62 6.76 9.55
N GLU A 339 1.56 5.98 9.38
CA GLU A 339 1.56 4.55 9.71
C GLU A 339 2.65 3.80 8.97
N SER A 340 2.80 4.05 7.68
CA SER A 340 3.88 3.47 6.86
C SER A 340 5.28 3.88 7.34
N LYS A 341 5.47 5.11 7.87
CA LYS A 341 6.72 5.56 8.46
C LYS A 341 6.97 4.89 9.81
N VAL A 342 5.97 4.86 10.69
CA VAL A 342 6.03 4.21 12.02
C VAL A 342 6.43 2.74 11.88
N LYS A 343 5.84 2.01 10.93
CA LYS A 343 6.17 0.60 10.68
C LYS A 343 7.60 0.35 10.19
N ARG A 344 8.26 1.35 9.61
CA ARG A 344 9.65 1.26 9.10
C ARG A 344 10.69 1.92 10.02
N ASP A 345 10.23 2.64 11.02
CA ASP A 345 11.07 3.31 12.01
C ASP A 345 11.43 2.37 13.17
N SER A 346 12.45 2.73 13.95
CA SER A 346 12.89 1.98 15.14
C SER A 346 11.80 1.78 16.20
N ARG A 347 10.79 2.66 16.26
CA ARG A 347 9.61 2.52 17.14
C ARG A 347 8.70 1.35 16.79
N SER A 348 8.81 0.79 15.57
CA SER A 348 8.07 -0.42 15.16
C SER A 348 8.33 -1.61 16.07
N LYS A 349 9.48 -1.64 16.77
CA LYS A 349 9.80 -2.64 17.78
C LYS A 349 8.76 -2.69 18.89
N LEU A 350 8.22 -1.55 19.30
CA LEU A 350 7.17 -1.46 20.34
C LEU A 350 5.86 -2.13 19.86
N ILE A 351 5.54 -2.03 18.55
CA ILE A 351 4.37 -2.71 17.98
C ILE A 351 4.56 -4.22 18.07
N GLN A 352 5.75 -4.70 17.69
CA GLN A 352 6.07 -6.13 17.77
C GLN A 352 6.06 -6.63 19.21
N GLU A 353 6.70 -5.94 20.13
CA GLU A 353 6.73 -6.30 21.56
C GLU A 353 5.30 -6.36 22.15
N ALA A 354 4.45 -5.37 21.84
CA ALA A 354 3.06 -5.34 22.28
C ALA A 354 2.26 -6.51 21.68
N LEU A 355 2.47 -6.82 20.39
CA LEU A 355 1.83 -7.97 19.74
C LEU A 355 2.26 -9.29 20.40
N ILE A 356 3.57 -9.51 20.60
CA ILE A 356 4.09 -10.71 21.25
C ILE A 356 3.54 -10.85 22.65
N LYS A 357 3.53 -9.76 23.44
CA LYS A 357 2.93 -9.75 24.77
C LYS A 357 1.46 -10.16 24.72
N LYS A 358 0.66 -9.54 23.83
CA LYS A 358 -0.76 -9.85 23.64
C LYS A 358 -1.00 -11.31 23.29
N LEU A 359 -0.17 -11.88 22.43
CA LEU A 359 -0.25 -13.30 22.04
C LEU A 359 0.19 -14.22 23.19
N THR A 360 1.21 -13.85 23.93
CA THR A 360 1.66 -14.60 25.13
C THR A 360 0.59 -14.60 26.21
N ASP A 361 -0.09 -13.46 26.43
CA ASP A 361 -1.20 -13.37 27.39
C ASP A 361 -2.45 -14.16 26.93
N ARG A 362 -2.65 -14.28 25.60
CA ARG A 362 -3.77 -15.03 25.00
C ARG A 362 -3.58 -16.54 25.06
N TYR A 363 -2.37 -17.00 24.76
CA TYR A 363 -2.04 -18.42 24.70
C TYR A 363 -1.38 -18.88 26.00
N ASN A 364 -1.68 -20.11 26.40
CA ASN A 364 -1.01 -20.71 27.56
C ASN A 364 0.42 -21.10 27.15
N VAL A 365 1.39 -20.26 27.54
CA VAL A 365 2.81 -20.47 27.23
C VAL A 365 3.52 -21.03 28.47
N THR A 366 4.20 -22.14 28.30
CA THR A 366 5.05 -22.75 29.36
C THR A 366 6.49 -22.88 28.88
N TYR A 367 7.46 -22.57 29.73
CA TYR A 367 8.88 -22.58 29.40
C TYR A 367 9.61 -23.67 30.21
N ASN A 368 10.57 -24.34 29.57
CA ASN A 368 11.52 -25.18 30.29
C ASN A 368 12.64 -24.29 30.87
N ALA A 369 12.65 -24.18 32.20
CA ALA A 369 13.57 -23.28 32.93
C ALA A 369 15.06 -23.64 32.74
N GLU A 370 15.37 -24.91 32.49
CA GLU A 370 16.76 -25.42 32.32
C GLU A 370 17.31 -25.24 30.91
N SER A 371 16.42 -24.95 29.94
CA SER A 371 16.77 -24.95 28.53
C SER A 371 17.89 -23.99 28.17
N LYS A 372 17.83 -22.74 28.65
CA LYS A 372 18.85 -21.73 28.33
C LYS A 372 20.23 -22.09 28.88
N ALA A 373 20.28 -22.67 30.10
CA ALA A 373 21.53 -23.14 30.71
C ALA A 373 22.11 -24.31 29.91
N TYR A 374 21.27 -25.26 29.50
CA TYR A 374 21.69 -26.39 28.68
C TYR A 374 22.29 -25.90 27.35
N PHE A 375 21.58 -25.08 26.62
CA PHE A 375 22.08 -24.56 25.33
C PHE A 375 23.34 -23.70 25.48
N THR A 376 23.48 -22.98 26.56
CA THR A 376 24.70 -22.21 26.85
C THR A 376 25.90 -23.17 27.08
N SER A 377 25.69 -24.32 27.71
CA SER A 377 26.73 -25.28 28.03
C SER A 377 27.26 -26.07 26.81
N ILE A 378 26.45 -26.21 25.77
CA ILE A 378 26.82 -26.96 24.57
C ILE A 378 27.41 -26.10 23.45
N LEU A 379 27.33 -24.76 23.56
CA LEU A 379 28.03 -23.91 22.62
C LEU A 379 29.53 -23.90 22.85
N THR A 380 30.28 -23.97 21.76
CA THR A 380 31.76 -23.91 21.75
C THR A 380 32.24 -22.79 20.87
N ASN A 381 33.56 -22.52 20.89
CA ASN A 381 34.17 -21.49 20.03
C ASN A 381 33.97 -21.76 18.52
N ASP A 382 33.63 -23.01 18.16
CA ASP A 382 33.28 -23.37 16.78
C ASP A 382 32.04 -22.59 16.27
N PHE A 383 31.18 -22.12 17.17
CA PHE A 383 30.02 -21.30 16.84
C PHE A 383 30.43 -19.99 16.14
N TYR A 384 31.49 -19.33 16.63
CA TYR A 384 32.01 -18.11 16.01
C TYR A 384 32.73 -18.36 14.68
N SER A 385 33.25 -19.57 14.48
CA SER A 385 33.89 -19.96 13.22
C SER A 385 32.93 -20.63 12.23
N ARG A 386 31.63 -20.69 12.54
CA ARG A 386 30.56 -21.30 11.73
C ARG A 386 30.75 -22.82 11.52
N LYS A 387 31.38 -23.47 12.47
CA LYS A 387 31.65 -24.90 12.44
C LYS A 387 30.91 -25.68 13.52
N TRP A 388 30.20 -24.99 14.41
CA TRP A 388 29.46 -25.64 15.47
C TRP A 388 28.31 -26.50 14.91
N SER A 389 28.17 -27.71 15.44
CA SER A 389 27.09 -28.63 15.17
C SER A 389 26.52 -29.17 16.48
N LEU A 390 25.31 -29.71 16.43
CA LEU A 390 24.69 -30.33 17.60
C LEU A 390 25.53 -31.51 18.08
N PRO A 391 25.78 -31.66 19.40
CA PRO A 391 26.50 -32.81 19.98
C PRO A 391 25.82 -34.13 19.62
N ALA A 392 26.58 -35.22 19.61
CA ALA A 392 26.06 -36.54 19.28
C ALA A 392 25.02 -37.08 20.30
N ASP A 393 25.12 -36.64 21.55
CA ASP A 393 24.22 -36.94 22.68
C ASP A 393 23.14 -35.87 22.91
N PHE A 394 22.88 -35.05 21.88
CA PHE A 394 21.94 -33.96 21.95
C PHE A 394 20.52 -34.43 22.26
N LYS A 395 19.85 -33.74 23.20
CA LYS A 395 18.49 -34.05 23.65
C LYS A 395 17.44 -33.57 22.66
N THR A 396 17.18 -34.29 21.59
CA THR A 396 16.33 -33.88 20.47
C THR A 396 14.86 -33.68 20.85
N THR A 397 14.31 -34.56 21.71
CA THR A 397 12.87 -34.62 22.03
C THR A 397 12.46 -33.79 23.23
N GLU A 398 13.39 -33.19 23.96
CA GLU A 398 13.08 -32.32 25.10
C GLU A 398 12.31 -31.11 24.64
N THR A 399 11.31 -30.71 25.44
CA THR A 399 10.51 -29.50 25.16
C THR A 399 11.26 -28.24 25.62
N LEU A 400 11.41 -27.29 24.72
CA LEU A 400 11.98 -25.98 24.97
C LEU A 400 10.95 -25.04 25.62
N PHE A 401 9.79 -24.95 24.99
CA PHE A 401 8.58 -24.30 25.48
C PHE A 401 7.37 -24.90 24.78
N SER A 402 6.16 -24.67 25.31
CA SER A 402 4.93 -24.99 24.61
C SER A 402 4.02 -23.76 24.49
N ILE A 403 3.21 -23.74 23.43
CA ILE A 403 2.15 -22.76 23.20
C ILE A 403 0.85 -23.55 23.15
N ASN A 404 -0.02 -23.41 24.13
CA ASN A 404 -1.12 -24.33 24.35
C ASN A 404 -0.63 -25.80 24.33
N ASN A 405 -1.17 -26.60 23.43
CA ASN A 405 -0.81 -28.02 23.28
C ASN A 405 0.34 -28.30 22.30
N LYS A 406 0.89 -27.28 21.63
CA LYS A 406 2.00 -27.44 20.66
C LYS A 406 3.32 -27.26 21.36
N ALA A 407 4.10 -28.33 21.45
CA ALA A 407 5.48 -28.31 21.98
C ALA A 407 6.45 -27.85 20.88
N PHE A 408 7.44 -27.07 21.27
CA PHE A 408 8.60 -26.69 20.47
C PHE A 408 9.82 -27.33 21.11
N THR A 409 10.61 -28.04 20.32
CA THR A 409 11.63 -28.94 20.83
C THR A 409 13.02 -28.32 20.87
N TYR A 410 13.91 -28.98 21.62
CA TYR A 410 15.33 -28.66 21.59
C TYR A 410 15.92 -28.81 20.19
N GLU A 411 15.45 -29.81 19.41
CA GLU A 411 15.93 -30.02 18.04
C GLU A 411 15.62 -28.82 17.14
N GLU A 412 14.40 -28.25 17.20
CA GLU A 412 14.01 -27.10 16.42
C GLU A 412 14.86 -25.88 16.77
N PHE A 413 15.07 -25.63 18.06
CA PHE A 413 15.92 -24.52 18.52
C PHE A 413 17.41 -24.78 18.21
N GLY A 414 17.89 -25.99 18.33
CA GLY A 414 19.25 -26.37 17.92
C GLY A 414 19.52 -26.10 16.44
N LYS A 415 18.56 -26.43 15.56
CA LYS A 415 18.62 -26.10 14.12
C LYS A 415 18.61 -24.58 13.89
N HIS A 416 17.81 -23.85 14.66
CA HIS A 416 17.79 -22.38 14.62
C HIS A 416 19.16 -21.79 15.00
N LEU A 417 19.77 -22.26 16.10
CA LEU A 417 21.11 -21.85 16.51
C LEU A 417 22.19 -22.17 15.47
N ALA A 418 22.15 -23.37 14.87
CA ALA A 418 23.08 -23.76 13.82
C ALA A 418 23.02 -22.82 12.61
N ASN A 419 21.84 -22.31 12.26
CA ASN A 419 21.67 -21.29 11.22
C ASN A 419 22.13 -19.89 11.66
N ALA A 420 21.93 -19.56 12.94
CA ALA A 420 22.26 -18.24 13.50
C ALA A 420 23.79 -17.99 13.59
N GLN A 421 24.65 -19.02 13.55
CA GLN A 421 26.10 -18.85 13.58
C GLN A 421 26.61 -17.80 12.56
N ARG A 422 25.91 -17.65 11.44
CA ARG A 422 26.35 -16.78 10.34
C ARG A 422 26.45 -15.31 10.73
N ILE A 423 25.69 -14.88 11.75
CA ILE A 423 25.69 -13.48 12.22
C ILE A 423 26.66 -13.25 13.38
N TYR A 424 27.29 -14.28 13.92
CA TYR A 424 28.24 -14.21 15.02
C TYR A 424 29.65 -14.55 14.55
N SER A 425 30.30 -13.66 13.81
CA SER A 425 31.62 -13.92 13.23
C SER A 425 32.77 -13.39 14.06
N VAL A 426 32.50 -12.67 15.14
CA VAL A 426 33.51 -12.08 16.04
C VAL A 426 33.28 -12.63 17.45
N ASN A 427 34.32 -13.19 18.06
CA ASN A 427 34.29 -13.79 19.39
C ASN A 427 34.19 -12.76 20.53
N THR A 428 33.16 -11.90 20.50
CA THR A 428 32.93 -10.86 21.50
C THR A 428 31.65 -11.02 22.29
N THR A 429 30.66 -11.79 21.78
CA THR A 429 29.36 -11.95 22.42
C THR A 429 29.36 -13.21 23.28
N PRO A 430 29.17 -13.14 24.60
CA PRO A 430 29.10 -14.34 25.45
C PRO A 430 28.00 -15.31 25.02
N PHE A 431 28.23 -16.62 25.16
CA PHE A 431 27.24 -17.64 24.77
C PHE A 431 25.88 -17.46 25.42
N SER A 432 25.84 -17.09 26.72
CA SER A 432 24.57 -16.81 27.40
C SER A 432 23.76 -15.67 26.74
N ALA A 433 24.48 -14.64 26.22
CA ALA A 433 23.80 -13.54 25.52
C ALA A 433 23.32 -13.95 24.13
N ILE A 434 24.07 -14.83 23.44
CA ILE A 434 23.64 -15.41 22.17
C ILE A 434 22.38 -16.23 22.41
N ILE A 435 22.38 -17.12 23.41
CA ILE A 435 21.21 -17.96 23.74
C ILE A 435 20.01 -17.11 24.11
N ASP A 436 20.15 -16.10 24.95
CA ASP A 436 19.04 -15.21 25.29
C ASP A 436 18.42 -14.52 24.07
N LYS A 437 19.27 -14.00 23.19
CA LYS A 437 18.83 -13.31 21.97
C LYS A 437 18.15 -14.26 21.00
N GLU A 438 18.78 -15.41 20.73
CA GLU A 438 18.25 -16.38 19.77
C GLU A 438 17.02 -17.11 20.30
N PHE A 439 16.93 -17.35 21.63
CA PHE A 439 15.73 -17.90 22.25
C PHE A 439 14.53 -16.96 22.08
N ASN A 440 14.71 -15.66 22.36
CA ASN A 440 13.65 -14.67 22.16
C ASN A 440 13.24 -14.59 20.69
N SER A 441 14.20 -14.52 19.76
CA SER A 441 13.93 -14.50 18.33
C SER A 441 13.16 -15.75 17.85
N PHE A 442 13.56 -16.93 18.34
CA PHE A 442 12.88 -18.20 18.02
C PHE A 442 11.47 -18.23 18.61
N PHE A 443 11.31 -17.81 19.87
CA PHE A 443 9.99 -17.73 20.53
C PHE A 443 9.04 -16.77 19.80
N GLU A 444 9.49 -15.55 19.50
CA GLU A 444 8.70 -14.55 18.78
C GLU A 444 8.23 -15.09 17.42
N LYS A 445 9.13 -15.70 16.67
CA LYS A 445 8.80 -16.33 15.39
C LYS A 445 7.80 -17.47 15.56
N SER A 446 7.97 -18.31 16.59
CA SER A 446 7.12 -19.46 16.85
C SER A 446 5.71 -19.07 17.26
N ILE A 447 5.54 -18.06 18.12
CA ILE A 447 4.21 -17.62 18.56
C ILE A 447 3.46 -16.90 17.44
N LEU A 448 4.14 -16.14 16.59
CA LEU A 448 3.54 -15.54 15.40
C LEU A 448 3.09 -16.63 14.41
N GLN A 449 3.96 -17.62 14.14
CA GLN A 449 3.59 -18.75 13.29
C GLN A 449 2.45 -19.57 13.87
N TYR A 450 2.43 -19.80 15.20
CA TYR A 450 1.32 -20.46 15.87
C TYR A 450 0.00 -19.67 15.67
N ARG A 451 0.04 -18.34 15.79
CA ARG A 451 -1.13 -17.48 15.52
C ARG A 451 -1.58 -17.60 14.07
N GLU A 452 -0.66 -17.57 13.12
CA GLU A 452 -0.96 -17.71 11.69
C GLU A 452 -1.63 -19.05 11.38
N ASP A 453 -1.07 -20.16 11.93
CA ASP A 453 -1.58 -21.50 11.70
C ASP A 453 -3.00 -21.71 12.27
N ASN A 454 -3.32 -21.01 13.36
CA ASN A 454 -4.62 -21.16 14.04
C ASN A 454 -5.63 -20.06 13.69
N LEU A 455 -5.25 -19.08 12.88
CA LEU A 455 -6.11 -17.92 12.59
C LEU A 455 -7.42 -18.31 11.92
N GLU A 456 -7.42 -19.30 11.03
CA GLU A 456 -8.60 -19.80 10.31
C GLU A 456 -9.62 -20.45 11.27
N VAL A 457 -9.14 -21.05 12.37
CA VAL A 457 -10.01 -21.64 13.41
C VAL A 457 -10.47 -20.58 14.43
N GLU A 458 -9.61 -19.62 14.74
CA GLU A 458 -9.84 -18.64 15.80
C GLU A 458 -10.60 -17.38 15.37
N ASN A 459 -10.72 -17.14 14.05
CA ASN A 459 -11.35 -15.95 13.50
C ASN A 459 -12.25 -16.32 12.33
N LEU A 460 -13.57 -16.33 12.56
CA LEU A 460 -14.58 -16.71 11.58
C LEU A 460 -14.60 -15.78 10.36
N GLU A 461 -14.39 -14.49 10.54
CA GLU A 461 -14.35 -13.53 9.43
C GLU A 461 -13.18 -13.83 8.50
N TYR A 462 -11.98 -14.02 9.07
CA TYR A 462 -10.80 -14.43 8.31
C TYR A 462 -11.02 -15.76 7.56
N ALA A 463 -11.58 -16.77 8.26
CA ALA A 463 -11.88 -18.07 7.67
C ALA A 463 -12.81 -17.95 6.46
N ASN A 464 -13.87 -17.14 6.59
CA ASN A 464 -14.83 -16.90 5.52
C ASN A 464 -14.19 -16.20 4.30
N ILE A 465 -13.42 -15.12 4.53
CA ILE A 465 -12.74 -14.42 3.44
C ILE A 465 -11.72 -15.33 2.75
N LEU A 466 -10.96 -16.10 3.53
CA LEU A 466 -9.97 -17.04 2.97
C LEU A 466 -10.63 -18.16 2.16
N LYS A 467 -11.77 -18.68 2.65
CA LYS A 467 -12.57 -19.69 1.94
C LYS A 467 -13.09 -19.13 0.61
N GLU A 468 -13.69 -17.94 0.62
CA GLU A 468 -14.21 -17.31 -0.60
C GLU A 468 -13.11 -17.09 -1.66
N TYR A 469 -11.92 -16.68 -1.24
CA TYR A 469 -10.81 -16.53 -2.16
C TYR A 469 -10.32 -17.88 -2.71
N ARG A 470 -10.19 -18.89 -1.84
CA ARG A 470 -9.85 -20.27 -2.21
C ARG A 470 -10.79 -20.82 -3.26
N ASP A 471 -12.10 -20.71 -2.98
CA ASP A 471 -13.15 -21.20 -3.85
C ASP A 471 -13.22 -20.42 -5.17
N GLY A 472 -13.03 -19.09 -5.12
CA GLY A 472 -12.99 -18.24 -6.30
C GLY A 472 -11.84 -18.57 -7.26
N LEU A 473 -10.65 -18.85 -6.75
CA LEU A 473 -9.50 -19.30 -7.57
C LEU A 473 -9.79 -20.64 -8.22
N LEU A 474 -10.35 -21.60 -7.46
CA LEU A 474 -10.72 -22.92 -8.01
C LEU A 474 -11.76 -22.82 -9.12
N LEU A 475 -12.75 -21.96 -8.93
CA LEU A 475 -13.78 -21.73 -9.95
C LEU A 475 -13.20 -21.09 -11.20
N PHE A 476 -12.31 -20.10 -11.04
CA PHE A 476 -11.65 -19.46 -12.17
C PHE A 476 -10.88 -20.48 -13.02
N ASP A 477 -10.02 -21.26 -12.39
CA ASP A 477 -9.21 -22.28 -13.07
C ASP A 477 -10.09 -23.36 -13.73
N LEU A 478 -11.18 -23.73 -13.06
CA LEU A 478 -12.14 -24.69 -13.58
C LEU A 478 -12.88 -24.15 -14.81
N MET A 479 -13.40 -22.92 -14.74
CA MET A 479 -14.12 -22.27 -15.84
C MET A 479 -13.19 -22.03 -17.02
N GLU A 480 -11.96 -21.62 -16.79
CA GLU A 480 -10.97 -21.48 -17.83
C GLU A 480 -10.74 -22.82 -18.56
N LYS A 481 -10.59 -23.90 -17.81
CA LYS A 481 -10.30 -25.23 -18.37
C LYS A 481 -11.51 -25.86 -19.06
N GLU A 482 -12.67 -25.85 -18.43
CA GLU A 482 -13.83 -26.61 -18.87
C GLU A 482 -14.75 -25.83 -19.83
N VAL A 483 -14.73 -24.51 -19.81
CA VAL A 483 -15.61 -23.65 -20.61
C VAL A 483 -14.82 -22.76 -21.57
N TRP A 484 -14.04 -21.79 -21.04
CA TRP A 484 -13.49 -20.72 -21.86
C TRP A 484 -12.45 -21.19 -22.87
N ASN A 485 -11.50 -22.01 -22.42
CA ASN A 485 -10.47 -22.59 -23.31
C ASN A 485 -11.04 -23.60 -24.31
N LYS A 486 -12.09 -24.34 -23.92
CA LYS A 486 -12.77 -25.25 -24.85
C LYS A 486 -13.50 -24.46 -25.93
N ALA A 487 -14.31 -23.48 -25.54
CA ALA A 487 -15.07 -22.65 -26.48
C ALA A 487 -14.16 -21.89 -27.45
N SER A 488 -13.11 -21.24 -26.94
CA SER A 488 -12.23 -20.40 -27.75
C SER A 488 -11.40 -21.18 -28.79
N LYS A 489 -11.15 -22.47 -28.55
CA LYS A 489 -10.35 -23.36 -29.42
C LYS A 489 -11.20 -24.18 -30.37
N ASP A 490 -12.52 -24.25 -30.17
CA ASP A 490 -13.45 -25.05 -30.95
C ASP A 490 -14.02 -24.26 -32.15
N SER A 491 -13.22 -24.04 -33.19
CA SER A 491 -13.65 -23.29 -34.36
C SER A 491 -14.85 -23.93 -35.04
N ILE A 492 -14.94 -25.27 -35.07
CA ILE A 492 -16.07 -26.00 -35.70
C ILE A 492 -17.34 -25.81 -34.86
N GLY A 493 -17.25 -25.89 -33.54
CA GLY A 493 -18.36 -25.64 -32.66
C GLY A 493 -18.91 -24.22 -32.74
N ILE A 494 -18.01 -23.21 -32.81
CA ILE A 494 -18.37 -21.80 -33.00
C ILE A 494 -19.11 -21.59 -34.34
N GLU A 495 -18.61 -22.14 -35.42
CA GLU A 495 -19.26 -22.05 -36.74
C GLU A 495 -20.63 -22.74 -36.75
N THR A 496 -20.71 -23.94 -36.18
CA THR A 496 -21.96 -24.71 -36.06
C THR A 496 -22.98 -23.97 -35.19
N TYR A 497 -22.53 -23.36 -34.09
CA TYR A 497 -23.39 -22.56 -33.21
C TYR A 497 -23.94 -21.33 -33.94
N TYR A 498 -23.06 -20.58 -34.60
CA TYR A 498 -23.47 -19.44 -35.40
C TYR A 498 -24.47 -19.82 -36.50
N ASP A 499 -24.23 -20.92 -37.24
CA ASP A 499 -25.12 -21.36 -38.31
C ASP A 499 -26.53 -21.72 -37.81
N LYS A 500 -26.63 -22.27 -36.62
CA LYS A 500 -27.93 -22.60 -36.02
C LYS A 500 -28.66 -21.37 -35.48
N ASN A 501 -27.93 -20.34 -35.03
CA ASN A 501 -28.48 -19.17 -34.32
C ASN A 501 -28.31 -17.89 -35.14
N LYS A 502 -28.21 -17.96 -36.47
CA LYS A 502 -27.99 -16.81 -37.36
C LYS A 502 -28.99 -15.68 -37.16
N SER A 503 -30.24 -16.01 -36.83
CA SER A 503 -31.31 -15.03 -36.58
C SER A 503 -30.99 -14.06 -35.44
N ASP A 504 -30.14 -14.46 -34.51
CA ASP A 504 -29.85 -13.69 -33.31
C ASP A 504 -28.73 -12.66 -33.57
N TYR A 505 -28.00 -12.82 -34.64
CA TYR A 505 -26.85 -11.96 -35.04
C TYR A 505 -27.20 -11.07 -36.22
N GLN A 506 -28.03 -10.05 -35.95
CA GLN A 506 -28.49 -9.13 -36.95
C GLN A 506 -27.89 -7.74 -36.74
N TRP A 507 -27.58 -7.10 -37.88
CA TRP A 507 -27.38 -5.65 -37.88
C TRP A 507 -28.73 -4.96 -37.95
N THR A 508 -28.96 -3.96 -37.14
CA THR A 508 -29.96 -2.92 -37.40
C THR A 508 -29.52 -2.03 -38.54
N GLU A 509 -30.37 -1.14 -39.02
CA GLU A 509 -29.97 -0.13 -40.00
C GLU A 509 -28.77 0.68 -39.49
N ARG A 510 -27.78 0.86 -40.38
CA ARG A 510 -26.52 1.59 -40.08
C ARG A 510 -26.28 2.67 -41.11
N ILE A 511 -25.53 3.68 -40.76
CA ILE A 511 -25.08 4.71 -41.66
C ILE A 511 -23.54 4.74 -41.70
N GLU A 512 -23.01 4.84 -42.91
CA GLU A 512 -21.60 5.14 -43.12
C GLU A 512 -21.46 6.65 -43.20
N VAL A 513 -20.64 7.23 -42.34
CA VAL A 513 -20.55 8.68 -42.20
C VAL A 513 -19.13 9.21 -42.20
N VAL A 514 -19.02 10.44 -42.70
CA VAL A 514 -17.90 11.34 -42.47
C VAL A 514 -18.39 12.48 -41.63
N MET A 515 -17.99 12.56 -40.36
CA MET A 515 -18.44 13.57 -39.41
C MET A 515 -17.34 14.60 -39.17
N ALA A 516 -17.62 15.84 -39.51
CA ALA A 516 -16.80 17.01 -39.16
C ALA A 516 -17.24 17.55 -37.81
N SER A 517 -16.29 17.72 -36.87
CA SER A 517 -16.53 18.21 -35.49
C SER A 517 -15.74 19.49 -35.22
N SER A 518 -16.35 20.45 -34.54
CA SER A 518 -15.71 21.70 -34.10
C SER A 518 -16.37 22.26 -32.83
N ALA A 519 -15.58 22.75 -31.91
CA ALA A 519 -16.07 23.45 -30.74
C ALA A 519 -16.67 24.83 -31.07
N ASN A 520 -16.53 25.34 -32.34
CA ASN A 520 -16.92 26.68 -32.73
C ASN A 520 -17.99 26.66 -33.81
N LYS A 521 -19.20 27.12 -33.44
CA LYS A 521 -20.35 27.18 -34.37
C LYS A 521 -20.09 28.01 -35.64
N SER A 522 -19.35 29.12 -35.52
CA SER A 522 -19.03 29.96 -36.68
C SER A 522 -18.09 29.23 -37.67
N LYS A 523 -17.11 28.49 -37.13
CA LYS A 523 -16.23 27.64 -37.95
C LYS A 523 -17.02 26.53 -38.60
N MET A 524 -17.95 25.89 -37.89
CA MET A 524 -18.79 24.81 -38.41
C MET A 524 -19.65 25.27 -39.57
N LYS A 525 -20.18 26.52 -39.57
CA LYS A 525 -20.87 27.09 -40.70
C LYS A 525 -19.99 27.19 -41.96
N LYS A 526 -18.69 27.50 -41.81
CA LYS A 526 -17.72 27.52 -42.90
C LYS A 526 -17.45 26.13 -43.42
N ILE A 527 -17.24 25.16 -42.50
CA ILE A 527 -17.01 23.74 -42.79
C ILE A 527 -18.18 23.17 -43.60
N LEU A 528 -19.43 23.38 -43.18
CA LEU A 528 -20.62 22.95 -43.90
C LEU A 528 -20.64 23.50 -45.36
N LYS A 529 -20.25 24.76 -45.54
CA LYS A 529 -20.22 25.38 -46.86
C LYS A 529 -19.13 24.77 -47.78
N MET A 530 -17.97 24.42 -47.22
CA MET A 530 -16.86 23.74 -47.91
C MET A 530 -17.23 22.30 -48.28
N MET A 531 -17.82 21.56 -47.32
CA MET A 531 -18.31 20.20 -47.58
C MET A 531 -19.39 20.16 -48.69
N LYS A 532 -20.37 21.13 -48.66
CA LYS A 532 -21.40 21.27 -49.72
C LYS A 532 -20.83 21.63 -51.07
N LYS A 533 -19.62 22.21 -51.15
CA LYS A 533 -18.90 22.45 -52.41
C LYS A 533 -18.09 21.24 -52.89
N GLY A 534 -18.02 20.17 -52.10
CA GLY A 534 -17.25 18.96 -52.42
C GLY A 534 -15.75 19.11 -52.16
N GLU A 535 -15.32 20.06 -51.32
CA GLU A 535 -13.92 20.17 -50.94
C GLU A 535 -13.51 18.94 -50.11
N SER A 536 -12.31 18.45 -50.28
CA SER A 536 -11.82 17.27 -49.57
C SER A 536 -11.57 17.60 -48.08
N GLU A 537 -11.65 16.59 -47.23
CA GLU A 537 -11.38 16.69 -45.79
C GLU A 537 -10.00 17.34 -45.53
N ASP A 538 -8.95 16.83 -46.24
CA ASP A 538 -7.60 17.38 -46.10
C ASP A 538 -7.52 18.86 -46.49
N ALA A 539 -8.26 19.28 -47.52
CA ALA A 539 -8.32 20.69 -47.92
C ALA A 539 -8.98 21.56 -46.83
N ILE A 540 -10.05 21.05 -46.23
CA ILE A 540 -10.77 21.74 -45.13
C ILE A 540 -9.89 21.81 -43.89
N GLU A 541 -9.20 20.73 -43.54
CA GLU A 541 -8.29 20.72 -42.38
C GLU A 541 -7.11 21.66 -42.59
N ASN A 542 -6.47 21.62 -43.75
CA ASN A 542 -5.34 22.49 -44.08
C ASN A 542 -5.71 23.98 -44.09
N GLU A 543 -6.96 24.31 -44.50
CA GLU A 543 -7.43 25.69 -44.48
C GLU A 543 -7.79 26.21 -43.09
N LEU A 544 -8.30 25.32 -42.20
CA LEU A 544 -8.88 25.71 -40.92
C LEU A 544 -8.03 25.43 -39.68
N ASN A 545 -7.17 24.40 -39.79
CA ASN A 545 -6.27 24.02 -38.69
C ASN A 545 -4.92 24.76 -38.83
N THR A 546 -4.28 25.02 -37.70
CA THR A 546 -2.92 25.60 -37.63
C THR A 546 -2.05 24.71 -36.76
N SER A 547 -0.73 24.94 -36.76
CA SER A 547 0.20 24.21 -35.88
C SER A 547 -0.22 24.20 -34.41
N ASP A 548 -0.89 25.27 -33.97
CA ASP A 548 -1.20 25.49 -32.55
C ASP A 548 -2.69 25.32 -32.23
N LYS A 549 -3.57 25.14 -33.25
CA LYS A 549 -5.02 25.06 -33.02
C LYS A 549 -5.72 24.20 -34.03
N GLN A 550 -6.36 23.13 -33.59
CA GLN A 550 -7.28 22.34 -34.39
C GLN A 550 -8.68 22.92 -34.31
N ASN A 551 -9.21 23.38 -35.43
CA ASN A 551 -10.54 23.98 -35.56
C ASN A 551 -11.58 23.01 -36.12
N VAL A 552 -11.13 21.93 -36.78
CA VAL A 552 -11.97 20.85 -37.30
C VAL A 552 -11.26 19.50 -37.15
N ILE A 553 -12.02 18.50 -36.84
CA ILE A 553 -11.58 17.08 -36.86
C ILE A 553 -12.60 16.27 -37.66
N PHE A 554 -12.14 15.44 -38.56
CA PHE A 554 -12.99 14.49 -39.29
C PHE A 554 -12.92 13.09 -38.66
N THR A 555 -14.10 12.50 -38.43
CA THR A 555 -14.24 11.11 -37.99
C THR A 555 -15.03 10.31 -39.01
N LYS A 556 -14.50 9.16 -39.39
CA LYS A 556 -15.17 8.23 -40.33
C LYS A 556 -15.59 6.99 -39.58
N GLY A 557 -16.72 6.45 -39.91
CA GLY A 557 -17.17 5.18 -39.33
C GLY A 557 -18.53 4.76 -39.83
N THR A 558 -18.87 3.53 -39.49
CA THR A 558 -20.20 2.96 -39.69
C THR A 558 -20.86 2.78 -38.32
N TYR A 559 -22.01 3.39 -38.14
CA TYR A 559 -22.69 3.47 -36.85
C TYR A 559 -24.17 3.07 -37.01
N THR A 560 -24.74 2.47 -35.98
CA THR A 560 -26.19 2.40 -35.79
C THR A 560 -26.73 3.78 -35.40
N LEU A 561 -27.98 4.07 -35.70
CA LEU A 561 -28.56 5.39 -35.40
C LEU A 561 -28.66 5.73 -33.90
N ASP A 562 -28.70 4.73 -33.06
CA ASP A 562 -28.70 4.83 -31.60
C ASP A 562 -27.30 4.98 -30.98
N ASN A 563 -26.25 5.00 -31.79
CA ASN A 563 -24.88 5.16 -31.28
C ASN A 563 -24.69 6.52 -30.63
N PRO A 564 -24.19 6.59 -29.37
CA PRO A 564 -24.04 7.84 -28.61
C PRO A 564 -23.13 8.91 -29.27
N ILE A 565 -22.33 8.54 -30.25
CA ILE A 565 -21.49 9.49 -30.99
C ILE A 565 -22.32 10.35 -31.96
N LEU A 566 -23.50 9.86 -32.36
CA LEU A 566 -24.39 10.54 -33.27
C LEU A 566 -25.46 11.37 -32.54
N PRO A 567 -25.91 12.49 -33.09
CA PRO A 567 -27.06 13.20 -32.55
C PRO A 567 -28.33 12.33 -32.62
N SER A 568 -29.10 12.31 -31.52
CA SER A 568 -30.27 11.46 -31.39
C SER A 568 -31.42 11.73 -32.39
N ASN A 569 -31.38 12.89 -33.04
CA ASN A 569 -32.35 13.31 -34.07
C ASN A 569 -31.77 13.26 -35.50
N LEU A 570 -30.69 12.53 -35.71
CA LEU A 570 -30.09 12.33 -37.04
C LEU A 570 -30.97 11.37 -37.86
N GLU A 571 -31.39 11.78 -39.04
CA GLU A 571 -32.13 10.91 -39.98
C GLU A 571 -31.16 10.11 -40.86
N ALA A 572 -31.47 8.85 -41.08
CA ALA A 572 -30.70 7.97 -42.01
C ALA A 572 -30.96 8.33 -43.47
N LYS A 573 -30.50 9.47 -43.91
CA LYS A 573 -30.68 9.94 -45.31
C LYS A 573 -29.32 10.33 -45.88
N LYS A 574 -28.97 9.72 -47.01
CA LYS A 574 -27.72 10.03 -47.75
C LYS A 574 -27.57 11.52 -48.04
N GLY A 575 -26.40 12.06 -47.74
CA GLY A 575 -26.01 13.45 -47.97
C GLY A 575 -25.52 14.17 -46.75
N ILE A 576 -25.19 15.43 -46.93
CA ILE A 576 -24.62 16.28 -45.88
C ILE A 576 -25.73 16.87 -45.03
N SER A 577 -25.67 16.65 -43.73
CA SER A 577 -26.64 17.12 -42.75
C SER A 577 -26.58 18.65 -42.53
N ASP A 578 -27.55 19.18 -41.81
CA ASP A 578 -27.41 20.46 -41.17
C ASP A 578 -26.44 20.39 -39.97
N ILE A 579 -26.18 21.52 -39.33
CA ILE A 579 -25.31 21.58 -38.16
C ILE A 579 -26.07 21.05 -36.93
N TYR A 580 -25.57 20.02 -36.31
CA TYR A 580 -26.01 19.52 -35.04
C TYR A 580 -25.14 20.02 -33.87
N GLU A 581 -25.75 20.25 -32.74
CA GLU A 581 -25.06 20.49 -31.46
C GLU A 581 -25.21 19.22 -30.62
N HIS A 582 -24.07 18.58 -30.31
CA HIS A 582 -24.01 17.30 -29.60
C HIS A 582 -22.70 17.18 -28.84
N ASN A 583 -22.75 16.67 -27.60
CA ASN A 583 -21.56 16.49 -26.75
C ASN A 583 -20.65 17.74 -26.69
N GLU A 584 -21.25 18.90 -26.42
CA GLU A 584 -20.56 20.21 -26.29
C GLU A 584 -19.80 20.66 -27.55
N SER A 585 -20.11 20.08 -28.71
CA SER A 585 -19.50 20.39 -29.97
C SER A 585 -20.53 20.55 -31.10
N TYR A 586 -20.12 21.17 -32.20
CA TYR A 586 -20.93 21.30 -33.41
C TYR A 586 -20.45 20.28 -34.45
N HIS A 587 -21.40 19.58 -35.07
CA HIS A 587 -21.13 18.54 -36.04
C HIS A 587 -21.86 18.77 -37.36
N VAL A 588 -21.22 18.44 -38.47
CA VAL A 588 -21.83 18.23 -39.76
C VAL A 588 -21.50 16.82 -40.21
N ILE A 589 -22.51 16.07 -40.54
CA ILE A 589 -22.40 14.65 -40.85
C ILE A 589 -22.74 14.43 -42.33
N ASP A 590 -21.78 13.95 -43.11
CA ASP A 590 -22.04 13.48 -44.46
C ASP A 590 -22.35 11.96 -44.36
N ILE A 591 -23.60 11.60 -44.63
CA ILE A 591 -24.01 10.21 -44.70
C ILE A 591 -23.69 9.70 -46.09
N VAL A 592 -22.61 8.95 -46.20
CA VAL A 592 -22.09 8.40 -47.48
C VAL A 592 -22.97 7.27 -47.97
N ALA A 593 -23.42 6.41 -47.04
CA ALA A 593 -24.29 5.30 -47.36
C ALA A 593 -25.26 4.99 -46.20
N VAL A 594 -26.44 4.50 -46.52
CA VAL A 594 -27.37 3.89 -45.58
C VAL A 594 -27.34 2.39 -45.83
N LEU A 595 -26.92 1.64 -44.85
CA LEU A 595 -26.77 0.19 -44.90
C LEU A 595 -28.02 -0.44 -44.23
N PRO A 596 -28.81 -1.21 -44.93
CA PRO A 596 -30.01 -1.81 -44.39
C PRO A 596 -29.70 -2.82 -43.26
N ALA A 597 -30.69 -3.07 -42.43
CA ALA A 597 -30.64 -4.21 -41.52
C ALA A 597 -30.29 -5.50 -42.29
N GLY A 598 -29.53 -6.38 -41.67
CA GLY A 598 -29.09 -7.61 -42.34
C GLY A 598 -28.29 -8.53 -41.42
N GLN A 599 -28.00 -9.70 -41.97
CA GLN A 599 -27.25 -10.73 -41.26
C GLN A 599 -25.80 -10.27 -41.01
N LYS A 600 -25.32 -10.35 -39.77
CA LYS A 600 -23.89 -10.25 -39.45
C LYS A 600 -23.19 -11.51 -39.96
N THR A 601 -22.03 -11.37 -40.53
CA THR A 601 -21.14 -12.52 -40.78
C THR A 601 -20.60 -13.07 -39.46
N LEU A 602 -20.07 -14.29 -39.45
CA LEU A 602 -19.43 -14.85 -38.27
C LEU A 602 -18.29 -13.95 -37.75
N ASP A 603 -17.49 -13.38 -38.61
CA ASP A 603 -16.39 -12.48 -38.22
C ASP A 603 -16.91 -11.20 -37.53
N GLU A 604 -18.01 -10.62 -38.04
CA GLU A 604 -18.66 -9.44 -37.45
C GLU A 604 -19.33 -9.74 -36.11
N ALA A 605 -19.85 -10.96 -35.91
CA ALA A 605 -20.54 -11.39 -34.69
C ALA A 605 -19.62 -12.17 -33.74
N LYS A 606 -18.37 -12.41 -34.07
CA LYS A 606 -17.49 -13.41 -33.45
C LYS A 606 -17.43 -13.31 -31.92
N GLY A 607 -17.32 -12.10 -31.36
CA GLY A 607 -17.30 -11.89 -29.91
C GLY A 607 -18.60 -12.37 -29.24
N ASN A 608 -19.77 -12.00 -29.80
CA ASN A 608 -21.07 -12.39 -29.27
C ASN A 608 -21.28 -13.90 -29.42
N VAL A 609 -20.96 -14.45 -30.59
CA VAL A 609 -21.08 -15.89 -30.85
C VAL A 609 -20.25 -16.73 -29.89
N ILE A 610 -19.01 -16.30 -29.60
CA ILE A 610 -18.16 -17.00 -28.61
C ILE A 610 -18.77 -16.93 -27.22
N ASN A 611 -19.27 -15.77 -26.79
CA ASN A 611 -19.91 -15.64 -25.47
C ASN A 611 -21.15 -16.53 -25.36
N ASP A 612 -22.01 -16.52 -26.34
CA ASP A 612 -23.24 -17.33 -26.34
C ASP A 612 -22.91 -18.82 -26.43
N TYR A 613 -21.88 -19.19 -27.19
CA TYR A 613 -21.40 -20.57 -27.27
C TYR A 613 -20.77 -21.02 -25.93
N GLN A 614 -20.03 -20.15 -25.24
CA GLN A 614 -19.55 -20.42 -23.89
C GLN A 614 -20.69 -20.70 -22.91
N ALA A 615 -21.76 -19.89 -22.95
CA ALA A 615 -22.94 -20.09 -22.12
C ALA A 615 -23.63 -21.43 -22.42
N GLN A 616 -23.68 -21.85 -23.70
CA GLN A 616 -24.22 -23.17 -24.06
C GLN A 616 -23.35 -24.32 -23.54
N ILE A 617 -22.02 -24.21 -23.69
CA ILE A 617 -21.07 -25.22 -23.16
C ILE A 617 -21.24 -25.32 -21.64
N GLU A 618 -21.28 -24.19 -20.95
CA GLU A 618 -21.46 -24.17 -19.49
C GLU A 618 -22.79 -24.83 -19.07
N THR A 619 -23.89 -24.50 -19.74
CA THR A 619 -25.19 -25.09 -19.44
C THR A 619 -25.19 -26.61 -19.62
N ASN A 620 -24.67 -27.09 -20.72
CA ASN A 620 -24.55 -28.53 -21.00
C ASN A 620 -23.69 -29.23 -19.93
N TRP A 621 -22.56 -28.63 -19.63
CA TRP A 621 -21.63 -29.16 -18.62
C TRP A 621 -22.23 -29.15 -17.20
N ILE A 622 -22.99 -28.12 -16.80
CA ILE A 622 -23.72 -28.11 -15.53
C ILE A 622 -24.73 -29.26 -15.47
N ASN A 623 -25.45 -29.53 -16.56
CA ASN A 623 -26.37 -30.67 -16.62
C ASN A 623 -25.61 -32.01 -16.44
N ASP A 624 -24.45 -32.15 -17.07
CA ASP A 624 -23.56 -33.33 -16.85
C ASP A 624 -23.11 -33.47 -15.39
N LEU A 625 -22.89 -32.34 -14.69
CA LEU A 625 -22.55 -32.35 -13.27
C LEU A 625 -23.72 -32.80 -12.41
N TYR A 626 -24.96 -32.36 -12.73
CA TYR A 626 -26.18 -32.82 -12.04
C TYR A 626 -26.42 -34.31 -12.24
N GLU A 627 -26.07 -34.88 -13.38
CA GLU A 627 -26.16 -36.32 -13.64
C GLU A 627 -25.07 -37.10 -12.91
N ARG A 628 -23.90 -36.51 -12.71
CA ARG A 628 -22.73 -37.15 -12.12
C ARG A 628 -22.72 -37.19 -10.61
N PHE A 629 -23.16 -36.09 -9.98
CA PHE A 629 -23.14 -35.95 -8.52
C PHE A 629 -24.49 -36.16 -7.91
N ASN A 630 -24.57 -36.90 -6.79
CA ASN A 630 -25.79 -37.03 -6.02
C ASN A 630 -26.05 -35.75 -5.22
N ILE A 631 -27.26 -35.20 -5.33
CA ILE A 631 -27.66 -33.96 -4.67
C ILE A 631 -28.91 -34.22 -3.82
N GLU A 632 -28.82 -33.93 -2.54
CA GLU A 632 -29.92 -34.07 -1.60
C GLU A 632 -30.16 -32.73 -0.88
N VAL A 633 -31.37 -32.17 -1.07
CA VAL A 633 -31.80 -30.94 -0.39
C VAL A 633 -32.67 -31.27 0.79
N ASN A 634 -32.30 -30.83 1.98
CA ASN A 634 -33.08 -30.97 3.19
C ASN A 634 -34.28 -29.99 3.18
N GLN A 635 -35.47 -30.49 2.86
CA GLN A 635 -36.67 -29.69 2.71
C GLN A 635 -37.13 -29.02 4.01
N GLU A 636 -36.89 -29.62 5.16
CA GLU A 636 -37.20 -29.03 6.48
C GLU A 636 -36.34 -27.82 6.78
N THR A 637 -35.04 -27.97 6.52
CA THR A 637 -34.05 -26.86 6.67
C THR A 637 -34.38 -25.74 5.70
N LEU A 638 -34.70 -26.06 4.43
CA LEU A 638 -35.07 -25.07 3.41
C LEU A 638 -36.31 -24.29 3.83
N LYS A 639 -37.35 -24.98 4.34
CA LYS A 639 -38.58 -24.34 4.87
C LYS A 639 -38.26 -23.37 6.01
N THR A 640 -37.35 -23.77 6.90
CA THR A 640 -36.91 -22.90 8.02
C THR A 640 -36.20 -21.66 7.51
N ILE A 641 -35.35 -21.79 6.49
CA ILE A 641 -34.63 -20.65 5.87
C ILE A 641 -35.63 -19.69 5.24
N LYS A 642 -36.62 -20.20 4.45
CA LYS A 642 -37.67 -19.37 3.83
C LYS A 642 -38.48 -18.59 4.88
N ALA A 643 -38.83 -19.23 5.97
CA ALA A 643 -39.51 -18.55 7.07
C ALA A 643 -38.68 -17.45 7.74
N LYS A 644 -37.38 -17.63 7.85
CA LYS A 644 -36.45 -16.62 8.41
C LYS A 644 -36.21 -15.41 7.48
N ILE A 645 -36.22 -15.63 6.19
CA ILE A 645 -36.05 -14.57 5.19
C ILE A 645 -37.33 -13.81 4.91
N GLY A 646 -38.48 -14.38 5.26
CA GLY A 646 -39.82 -13.75 5.09
C GLY A 646 -40.48 -14.02 3.74
N ASN A 647 -40.07 -15.05 3.06
CA ASN A 647 -40.61 -15.53 1.79
C ASN A 647 -41.45 -16.81 1.99
#